data_58f7cd1b81f31f8bf984a888ddb1f781
#
_entry.id   58f7cd1b81f31f8bf984a888ddb1f781
#
_cell.length_a   1.000
_cell.length_b   1.000
_cell.length_c   1.000
_cell.angle_alpha   90.00
_cell.angle_beta   90.00
_cell.angle_gamma   90.00
#
_symmetry.space_group_name_H-M   'P 1'
#
loop_
_entity.id
_entity.type
_entity.pdbx_description
1 polymer ?
#
loop_
_entity_poly.entity_id
_entity_poly.type
_entity_poly.pdbx_seq_one_letter_code
_entity_poly.pdbx_strand_id
1 'polypeptide(L)'
;MTSGQSNPRVTMDEAPEGGGTDLTASPLEHGVLRMRRISAHWRTAMALVMTLIALTPILIAIIQRWGVHYVPVADQSVLDLRIRDATHFGPNFPLSGPYSRFGWDHPGPLIYYLQAGFELLTSKAPWSIVVSNALLQGLAIIWIAFISYRNFGLRWLVAWLSVITLSYVATGPFILNQVWNPHVVFPSFCLFIVQAWVVALGRARYLVGFVVVGSLLVQTHVGYVVPVLGITAWAVVRLFVAARDRPREILRWQVWLPAGLVLALLWVVPVVIEPLRSSRSNLVALLDFYLGHGSHAAGATLGASKAMGFLASEFRWVPPWLGGSDPLNAFSGQSMPASGWWLVIPAILMIAALVTTIATRARNYRILSELMIVVFVIGLVTLAMVRGAPFPYLFYWRIIIGATCIIIPSFVIAQCLAVRRRAVPRILAVVMAAVMTVASVGFSRDVAAASGPISPFEPVVASMLRQLRAEHQPRGPVLMRFSGGVLGGAFGGVFDGVAAQGGHVHVDPALGFQFGPGRVRAGGAEPVWYVTEDSQDFSLLSTQPGAQVLAQTHPLRPSEQARLVELQNDVFSRIPEDERSQRFTALGQPLVAFTLGGIPGIPHGELDELGALNAKVSKATCLCSVISFPAALVPSWAYRPTEKAHR
;
A
#
# COMPACT_ATOMS: atom_id res chain seq x y z
N MET A 1 -5.60 59.84 -65.91
CA MET A 1 -5.62 61.12 -65.17
C MET A 1 -5.03 60.82 -63.81
N THR A 2 -3.74 60.99 -63.64
CA THR A 2 -2.96 62.08 -63.02
C THR A 2 -3.37 62.24 -61.55
N SER A 3 -2.52 62.13 -60.58
CA SER A 3 -1.16 62.60 -60.26
C SER A 3 -0.76 61.96 -58.94
N GLY A 4 0.37 61.40 -58.59
CA GLY A 4 1.64 62.06 -58.66
C GLY A 4 1.89 62.92 -57.40
N GLN A 5 2.45 62.28 -56.27
CA GLN A 5 3.20 63.10 -55.33
C GLN A 5 4.36 62.27 -54.73
N SER A 6 5.48 62.93 -54.88
CA SER A 6 6.84 62.60 -54.60
C SER A 6 7.19 62.48 -53.09
N ASN A 7 8.00 61.53 -52.75
CA ASN A 7 8.67 61.32 -51.48
C ASN A 7 9.96 62.23 -51.43
N PRO A 8 10.21 63.01 -50.38
CA PRO A 8 11.51 63.64 -50.19
C PRO A 8 12.43 62.69 -49.39
N ARG A 9 13.61 62.43 -49.95
CA ARG A 9 14.79 61.84 -49.26
C ARG A 9 15.18 62.78 -48.11
N VAL A 10 15.26 62.24 -46.92
CA VAL A 10 15.97 62.91 -45.81
C VAL A 10 17.35 62.25 -45.71
N THR A 11 18.34 63.11 -45.86
CA THR A 11 19.77 62.85 -45.75
C THR A 11 20.16 62.37 -44.35
N MET A 12 21.08 61.38 -44.30
CA MET A 12 21.84 61.02 -43.11
C MET A 12 22.62 62.22 -42.60
N ASP A 13 22.37 62.61 -41.38
CA ASP A 13 23.29 63.43 -40.60
C ASP A 13 23.84 62.62 -39.43
N GLU A 14 25.07 62.94 -39.18
CA GLU A 14 26.03 62.27 -38.30
C GLU A 14 25.50 61.95 -36.88
N ALA A 15 25.80 60.72 -36.39
CA ALA A 15 25.64 60.38 -35.02
C ALA A 15 26.63 61.11 -34.12
N PRO A 16 26.21 61.73 -33.02
CA PRO A 16 27.15 62.10 -31.97
C PRO A 16 27.52 60.83 -31.19
N GLU A 17 28.81 60.50 -31.14
CA GLU A 17 29.39 59.63 -30.12
C GLU A 17 29.06 60.21 -28.74
N GLY A 18 28.08 59.65 -28.09
CA GLY A 18 27.63 60.02 -26.77
C GLY A 18 27.65 58.81 -25.83
N GLY A 19 28.67 58.74 -25.04
CA GLY A 19 28.89 58.09 -23.79
C GLY A 19 27.90 57.00 -23.36
N GLY A 20 28.34 55.78 -23.37
CA GLY A 20 27.67 54.67 -22.64
C GLY A 20 27.54 55.05 -21.18
N THR A 21 26.37 55.55 -20.79
CA THR A 21 25.96 55.56 -19.39
C THR A 21 25.64 54.14 -19.02
N ASP A 22 26.65 53.43 -18.47
CA ASP A 22 26.46 52.26 -17.64
C ASP A 22 25.37 52.61 -16.62
N LEU A 23 24.15 52.13 -16.88
CA LEU A 23 23.07 52.14 -15.88
C LEU A 23 23.47 51.22 -14.74
N THR A 24 24.45 51.64 -13.96
CA THR A 24 24.76 51.00 -12.67
C THR A 24 23.53 51.18 -11.79
N ALA A 25 22.80 50.07 -11.60
CA ALA A 25 21.68 50.03 -10.69
C ALA A 25 22.09 50.67 -9.35
N SER A 26 21.23 51.49 -8.81
CA SER A 26 21.54 52.26 -7.59
C SER A 26 21.92 51.35 -6.44
N PRO A 27 22.77 51.76 -5.49
CA PRO A 27 23.12 50.96 -4.30
C PRO A 27 21.89 50.43 -3.54
N LEU A 28 20.76 51.16 -3.60
CA LEU A 28 19.46 50.75 -3.04
C LEU A 28 18.85 49.59 -3.83
N GLU A 29 18.92 49.59 -5.16
CA GLU A 29 18.43 48.48 -5.99
C GLU A 29 19.26 47.24 -5.81
N HIS A 30 20.59 47.34 -5.71
CA HIS A 30 21.48 46.26 -5.36
C HIS A 30 21.17 45.69 -3.96
N GLY A 31 20.90 46.54 -2.98
CA GLY A 31 20.50 46.16 -1.63
C GLY A 31 19.17 45.40 -1.61
N VAL A 32 18.16 45.88 -2.33
CA VAL A 32 16.85 45.22 -2.45
C VAL A 32 16.96 43.90 -3.18
N LEU A 33 17.73 43.80 -4.25
CA LEU A 33 17.97 42.54 -5.00
C LEU A 33 18.71 41.53 -4.12
N ARG A 34 19.72 41.98 -3.36
CA ARG A 34 20.45 41.12 -2.41
C ARG A 34 19.54 40.57 -1.29
N MET A 35 18.71 41.44 -0.69
CA MET A 35 17.73 41.00 0.33
C MET A 35 16.70 40.02 -0.24
N ARG A 36 16.22 40.23 -1.46
CA ARG A 36 15.30 39.31 -2.15
C ARG A 36 15.98 37.96 -2.41
N ARG A 37 17.23 37.93 -2.85
CA ARG A 37 18.02 36.70 -3.04
C ARG A 37 18.23 35.97 -1.71
N ILE A 38 18.64 36.63 -0.65
CA ILE A 38 18.82 36.04 0.69
C ILE A 38 17.50 35.44 1.19
N SER A 39 16.38 36.14 1.04
CA SER A 39 15.07 35.64 1.43
C SER A 39 14.60 34.43 0.60
N ALA A 40 14.99 34.34 -0.65
CA ALA A 40 14.67 33.20 -1.53
C ALA A 40 15.49 31.96 -1.14
N HIS A 41 16.80 32.12 -0.90
CA HIS A 41 17.67 31.01 -0.43
C HIS A 41 17.20 30.47 0.91
N TRP A 42 16.84 31.32 1.88
CA TRP A 42 16.33 30.92 3.18
C TRP A 42 15.03 30.10 3.06
N ARG A 43 14.09 30.52 2.20
CA ARG A 43 12.84 29.78 1.97
C ARG A 43 13.08 28.41 1.34
N THR A 44 14.03 28.34 0.39
CA THR A 44 14.39 27.05 -0.23
C THR A 44 15.09 26.14 0.78
N ALA A 45 16.01 26.65 1.57
CA ALA A 45 16.66 25.90 2.64
C ALA A 45 15.62 25.35 3.65
N MET A 46 14.66 26.18 4.07
CA MET A 46 13.58 25.75 4.96
C MET A 46 12.68 24.69 4.31
N ALA A 47 12.40 24.81 3.01
CA ALA A 47 11.63 23.79 2.28
C ALA A 47 12.37 22.45 2.24
N LEU A 48 13.69 22.45 2.03
CA LEU A 48 14.53 21.25 2.09
C LEU A 48 14.53 20.63 3.50
N VAL A 49 14.69 21.45 4.53
CA VAL A 49 14.66 21.00 5.93
C VAL A 49 13.31 20.35 6.27
N MET A 50 12.18 20.99 5.92
CA MET A 50 10.86 20.42 6.16
C MET A 50 10.64 19.11 5.40
N THR A 51 11.14 19.04 4.16
CA THR A 51 11.07 17.80 3.37
C THR A 51 11.92 16.70 3.99
N LEU A 52 13.13 17.02 4.45
CA LEU A 52 14.01 16.07 5.11
C LEU A 52 13.40 15.55 6.42
N ILE A 53 12.79 16.42 7.23
CA ILE A 53 12.06 16.02 8.43
C ILE A 53 10.96 15.00 8.08
N ALA A 54 10.15 15.26 7.06
CA ALA A 54 9.10 14.34 6.62
C ALA A 54 9.66 13.01 6.08
N LEU A 55 10.88 13.00 5.52
CA LEU A 55 11.54 11.82 4.98
C LEU A 55 12.32 11.03 6.05
N THR A 56 12.58 11.60 7.22
CA THR A 56 13.42 10.96 8.27
C THR A 56 12.98 9.53 8.59
N PRO A 57 11.69 9.21 8.84
CA PRO A 57 11.29 7.83 9.13
C PRO A 57 11.53 6.88 7.96
N ILE A 58 11.39 7.35 6.72
CA ILE A 58 11.67 6.54 5.51
C ILE A 58 13.17 6.26 5.39
N LEU A 59 14.00 7.28 5.63
CA LEU A 59 15.46 7.11 5.60
C LEU A 59 15.93 6.12 6.67
N ILE A 60 15.33 6.17 7.87
CA ILE A 60 15.61 5.19 8.94
C ILE A 60 15.21 3.78 8.47
N ALA A 61 14.01 3.61 7.91
CA ALA A 61 13.55 2.31 7.42
C ALA A 61 14.50 1.76 6.33
N ILE A 62 14.94 2.60 5.39
CA ILE A 62 15.91 2.21 4.36
C ILE A 62 17.23 1.77 4.98
N ILE A 63 17.81 2.58 5.89
CA ILE A 63 19.10 2.29 6.53
C ILE A 63 19.04 0.98 7.32
N GLN A 64 17.94 0.75 8.06
CA GLN A 64 17.76 -0.46 8.86
C GLN A 64 17.60 -1.73 8.02
N ARG A 65 17.08 -1.62 6.81
CA ARG A 65 16.80 -2.78 5.95
C ARG A 65 17.83 -3.00 4.87
N TRP A 66 18.68 -2.02 4.60
CA TRP A 66 19.71 -2.13 3.57
C TRP A 66 20.75 -3.19 3.92
N GLY A 67 20.87 -4.20 3.07
CA GLY A 67 21.83 -5.30 3.26
C GLY A 67 21.47 -6.29 4.35
N VAL A 68 20.35 -6.11 5.06
CA VAL A 68 19.92 -7.03 6.12
C VAL A 68 19.28 -8.27 5.51
N HIS A 69 19.63 -9.43 6.03
CA HIS A 69 19.01 -10.68 5.59
C HIS A 69 17.50 -10.65 5.88
N TYR A 70 16.72 -10.72 4.84
CA TYR A 70 15.27 -10.71 4.87
C TYR A 70 14.73 -11.96 4.19
N VAL A 71 13.76 -12.62 4.81
CA VAL A 71 13.07 -13.77 4.23
C VAL A 71 11.61 -13.39 4.04
N PRO A 72 11.16 -13.20 2.79
CA PRO A 72 9.76 -12.92 2.51
C PRO A 72 8.86 -14.05 2.99
N VAL A 73 7.71 -13.72 3.59
CA VAL A 73 6.73 -14.68 4.08
C VAL A 73 5.31 -14.22 3.73
N ALA A 74 4.35 -15.12 3.76
CA ALA A 74 2.94 -14.83 3.46
C ALA A 74 2.79 -14.07 2.12
N ASP A 75 1.97 -13.03 2.07
CA ASP A 75 1.74 -12.20 0.87
C ASP A 75 3.02 -11.59 0.31
N GLN A 76 4.00 -11.31 1.18
CA GLN A 76 5.27 -10.69 0.78
C GLN A 76 6.12 -11.64 -0.05
N SER A 77 6.06 -12.94 0.22
CA SER A 77 6.78 -13.95 -0.56
C SER A 77 6.20 -14.14 -1.96
N VAL A 78 4.88 -14.09 -2.08
CA VAL A 78 4.22 -14.10 -3.40
C VAL A 78 4.58 -12.84 -4.19
N LEU A 79 4.62 -11.68 -3.50
CA LEU A 79 5.02 -10.42 -4.13
C LEU A 79 6.47 -10.48 -4.61
N ASP A 80 7.42 -10.97 -3.77
CA ASP A 80 8.82 -11.14 -4.12
C ASP A 80 9.00 -12.07 -5.33
N LEU A 81 8.33 -13.21 -5.31
CA LEU A 81 8.32 -14.16 -6.41
C LEU A 81 7.88 -13.49 -7.73
N ARG A 82 6.79 -12.72 -7.69
CA ARG A 82 6.23 -12.05 -8.87
C ARG A 82 7.10 -10.88 -9.34
N ILE A 83 7.78 -10.18 -8.44
CA ILE A 83 8.77 -9.16 -8.78
C ILE A 83 9.97 -9.80 -9.50
N ARG A 84 10.47 -10.93 -8.99
CA ARG A 84 11.54 -11.69 -9.66
C ARG A 84 11.11 -12.21 -11.03
N ASP A 85 9.88 -12.67 -11.17
CA ASP A 85 9.31 -13.05 -12.47
C ASP A 85 9.31 -11.87 -13.46
N ALA A 86 9.11 -10.65 -12.97
CA ALA A 86 9.13 -9.45 -13.81
C ALA A 86 10.54 -9.04 -14.29
N THR A 87 11.61 -9.62 -13.73
CA THR A 87 12.99 -9.36 -14.18
C THR A 87 13.35 -10.05 -15.49
N HIS A 88 12.54 -10.98 -15.99
CA HIS A 88 12.78 -11.72 -17.23
C HIS A 88 11.48 -12.13 -17.92
N PHE A 89 11.49 -12.13 -19.24
CA PHE A 89 10.32 -12.58 -20.00
C PHE A 89 10.22 -14.11 -19.97
N GLY A 90 9.04 -14.63 -19.64
CA GLY A 90 8.79 -16.07 -19.56
C GLY A 90 7.33 -16.38 -19.28
N PRO A 91 7.01 -17.69 -19.03
CA PRO A 91 5.63 -18.11 -18.75
C PRO A 91 5.03 -17.47 -17.51
N ASN A 92 5.87 -17.09 -16.55
CA ASN A 92 5.45 -16.47 -15.29
C ASN A 92 5.54 -14.94 -15.29
N PHE A 93 5.93 -14.30 -16.43
CA PHE A 93 5.98 -12.83 -16.50
C PHE A 93 4.62 -12.22 -16.12
N PRO A 94 4.56 -11.33 -15.12
CA PRO A 94 3.28 -10.85 -14.60
C PRO A 94 2.61 -9.90 -15.60
N LEU A 95 1.36 -10.21 -15.95
CA LEU A 95 0.52 -9.41 -16.85
C LEU A 95 -0.59 -8.66 -16.11
N SER A 96 -0.90 -9.10 -14.88
CA SER A 96 -1.84 -8.51 -13.93
C SER A 96 -1.11 -8.07 -12.66
N GLY A 97 -1.80 -7.35 -11.80
CA GLY A 97 -1.26 -6.85 -10.53
C GLY A 97 -1.21 -7.91 -9.43
N PRO A 98 -1.01 -7.49 -8.18
CA PRO A 98 -1.08 -8.38 -7.02
C PRO A 98 -2.40 -9.12 -6.95
N TYR A 99 -2.37 -10.37 -6.50
CA TYR A 99 -3.58 -11.17 -6.38
C TYR A 99 -4.55 -10.64 -5.29
N SER A 100 -5.82 -10.95 -5.42
CA SER A 100 -6.83 -10.71 -4.40
C SER A 100 -7.35 -12.02 -3.80
N ARG A 101 -7.91 -11.92 -2.60
CA ARG A 101 -8.58 -13.06 -1.93
C ARG A 101 -9.83 -13.57 -2.66
N PHE A 102 -10.26 -12.89 -3.72
CA PHE A 102 -11.46 -13.21 -4.46
C PHE A 102 -11.18 -13.93 -5.80
N GLY A 103 -9.95 -14.34 -6.05
CA GLY A 103 -9.58 -15.11 -7.25
C GLY A 103 -9.40 -14.28 -8.52
N TRP A 104 -9.33 -12.95 -8.41
CA TRP A 104 -8.89 -12.04 -9.46
C TRP A 104 -7.67 -11.25 -8.99
N ASP A 105 -6.93 -10.67 -9.91
CA ASP A 105 -5.76 -9.84 -9.61
C ASP A 105 -6.11 -8.35 -9.66
N HIS A 106 -5.33 -7.51 -8.98
CA HIS A 106 -5.42 -6.07 -9.15
C HIS A 106 -5.17 -5.67 -10.62
N PRO A 107 -5.69 -4.51 -11.08
CA PRO A 107 -5.82 -4.23 -12.52
C PRO A 107 -4.55 -4.29 -13.36
N GLY A 108 -3.35 -4.12 -12.79
CA GLY A 108 -2.16 -4.16 -13.64
C GLY A 108 -0.83 -4.33 -12.88
N PRO A 109 0.23 -4.72 -13.61
CA PRO A 109 1.49 -5.18 -13.06
C PRO A 109 2.52 -4.07 -12.76
N LEU A 110 2.15 -2.80 -12.88
CA LEU A 110 3.11 -1.67 -12.84
C LEU A 110 4.00 -1.68 -11.60
N ILE A 111 3.45 -2.07 -10.45
CA ILE A 111 4.22 -2.15 -9.20
C ILE A 111 5.35 -3.19 -9.28
N TYR A 112 5.09 -4.34 -9.89
CA TYR A 112 6.10 -5.38 -10.09
C TYR A 112 7.24 -4.88 -10.97
N TYR A 113 6.94 -4.15 -12.05
CA TYR A 113 7.94 -3.64 -12.97
C TYR A 113 8.83 -2.57 -12.34
N LEU A 114 8.25 -1.68 -11.52
CA LEU A 114 9.00 -0.67 -10.78
C LEU A 114 9.95 -1.29 -9.76
N GLN A 115 9.47 -2.28 -9.01
CA GLN A 115 10.29 -2.97 -8.01
C GLN A 115 11.31 -3.92 -8.64
N ALA A 116 10.98 -4.59 -9.76
CA ALA A 116 11.92 -5.42 -10.50
C ALA A 116 13.13 -4.62 -11.02
N GLY A 117 12.91 -3.38 -11.46
CA GLY A 117 14.01 -2.50 -11.84
C GLY A 117 15.01 -2.26 -10.70
N PHE A 118 14.51 -2.09 -9.48
CA PHE A 118 15.37 -1.95 -8.30
C PHE A 118 16.04 -3.28 -7.90
N GLU A 119 15.32 -4.39 -7.98
CA GLU A 119 15.84 -5.72 -7.70
C GLU A 119 17.01 -6.09 -8.62
N LEU A 120 16.93 -5.74 -9.91
CA LEU A 120 18.04 -5.91 -10.85
C LEU A 120 19.28 -5.10 -10.44
N LEU A 121 19.11 -3.89 -9.91
CA LEU A 121 20.22 -3.06 -9.43
C LEU A 121 20.88 -3.61 -8.15
N THR A 122 20.15 -4.41 -7.37
CA THR A 122 20.63 -5.00 -6.11
C THR A 122 20.96 -6.49 -6.21
N SER A 123 21.17 -7.00 -7.43
CA SER A 123 21.49 -8.41 -7.69
C SER A 123 20.47 -9.39 -7.10
N LYS A 124 19.20 -9.00 -7.11
CA LYS A 124 18.05 -9.79 -6.61
C LYS A 124 18.16 -10.14 -5.11
N ALA A 125 18.75 -9.25 -4.33
CA ALA A 125 18.82 -9.42 -2.88
C ALA A 125 17.42 -9.32 -2.24
N PRO A 126 16.99 -10.26 -1.36
CA PRO A 126 15.62 -10.27 -0.83
C PRO A 126 15.21 -8.99 -0.08
N TRP A 127 16.15 -8.28 0.56
CA TRP A 127 15.88 -7.01 1.22
C TRP A 127 15.47 -5.88 0.24
N SER A 128 15.75 -6.05 -1.05
CA SER A 128 15.49 -5.04 -2.08
C SER A 128 14.02 -4.65 -2.17
N ILE A 129 13.11 -5.59 -1.95
CA ILE A 129 11.67 -5.31 -2.03
C ILE A 129 11.22 -4.35 -0.90
N VAL A 130 11.78 -4.48 0.31
CA VAL A 130 11.45 -3.59 1.44
C VAL A 130 12.01 -2.20 1.21
N VAL A 131 13.26 -2.12 0.76
CA VAL A 131 13.91 -0.84 0.46
C VAL A 131 13.25 -0.15 -0.72
N SER A 132 12.90 -0.87 -1.79
CA SER A 132 12.19 -0.28 -2.94
C SER A 132 10.80 0.24 -2.56
N ASN A 133 10.07 -0.44 -1.66
CA ASN A 133 8.83 0.08 -1.09
C ASN A 133 9.03 1.44 -0.42
N ALA A 134 10.01 1.54 0.49
CA ALA A 134 10.32 2.78 1.19
C ALA A 134 10.79 3.89 0.21
N LEU A 135 11.59 3.55 -0.80
CA LEU A 135 12.02 4.49 -1.83
C LEU A 135 10.86 5.05 -2.65
N LEU A 136 9.94 4.20 -3.11
CA LEU A 136 8.75 4.65 -3.86
C LEU A 136 7.89 5.61 -3.03
N GLN A 137 7.72 5.32 -1.74
CA GLN A 137 7.03 6.22 -0.82
C GLN A 137 7.79 7.53 -0.62
N GLY A 138 9.10 7.48 -0.46
CA GLY A 138 9.96 8.67 -0.34
C GLY A 138 9.91 9.56 -1.58
N LEU A 139 9.94 8.97 -2.79
CA LEU A 139 9.80 9.69 -4.05
C LEU A 139 8.45 10.40 -4.15
N ALA A 140 7.37 9.78 -3.69
CA ALA A 140 6.06 10.44 -3.66
C ALA A 140 6.07 11.67 -2.73
N ILE A 141 6.69 11.59 -1.54
CA ILE A 141 6.82 12.73 -0.61
C ILE A 141 7.67 13.85 -1.20
N ILE A 142 8.81 13.52 -1.82
CA ILE A 142 9.65 14.50 -2.51
C ILE A 142 8.85 15.22 -3.59
N TRP A 143 8.05 14.48 -4.33
CA TRP A 143 7.25 15.05 -5.42
C TRP A 143 6.10 15.92 -4.89
N ILE A 144 5.44 15.53 -3.79
CA ILE A 144 4.47 16.38 -3.06
C ILE A 144 5.15 17.69 -2.65
N ALA A 145 6.33 17.62 -2.03
CA ALA A 145 7.09 18.78 -1.59
C ALA A 145 7.46 19.69 -2.76
N PHE A 146 7.98 19.12 -3.84
CA PHE A 146 8.37 19.87 -5.04
C PHE A 146 7.19 20.60 -5.67
N ILE A 147 6.06 19.91 -5.92
CA ILE A 147 4.88 20.51 -6.53
C ILE A 147 4.31 21.61 -5.62
N SER A 148 4.17 21.33 -4.33
CA SER A 148 3.59 22.26 -3.36
C SER A 148 4.45 23.51 -3.21
N TYR A 149 5.76 23.38 -3.04
CA TYR A 149 6.68 24.50 -2.91
C TYR A 149 6.74 25.35 -4.18
N ARG A 150 6.95 24.70 -5.33
CA ARG A 150 7.13 25.41 -6.61
C ARG A 150 5.89 26.16 -7.06
N ASN A 151 4.70 25.67 -6.74
CA ASN A 151 3.45 26.26 -7.22
C ASN A 151 2.80 27.19 -6.20
N PHE A 152 3.01 26.97 -4.89
CA PHE A 152 2.25 27.62 -3.84
C PHE A 152 3.10 28.13 -2.67
N GLY A 153 4.39 27.75 -2.64
CA GLY A 153 5.36 28.20 -1.65
C GLY A 153 5.37 27.38 -0.35
N LEU A 154 6.23 27.83 0.59
CA LEU A 154 6.58 27.09 1.81
C LEU A 154 5.39 26.69 2.68
N ARG A 155 4.38 27.56 2.82
CA ARG A 155 3.21 27.26 3.67
C ARG A 155 2.41 26.06 3.18
N TRP A 156 2.23 25.96 1.87
CA TRP A 156 1.51 24.85 1.25
C TRP A 156 2.34 23.56 1.25
N LEU A 157 3.67 23.67 1.13
CA LEU A 157 4.56 22.55 1.36
C LEU A 157 4.37 21.99 2.77
N VAL A 158 4.41 22.86 3.80
CA VAL A 158 4.18 22.44 5.20
C VAL A 158 2.81 21.80 5.37
N ALA A 159 1.75 22.38 4.80
CA ALA A 159 0.39 21.84 4.91
C ALA A 159 0.31 20.40 4.36
N TRP A 160 0.81 20.16 3.14
CA TRP A 160 0.74 18.85 2.51
C TRP A 160 1.69 17.82 3.14
N LEU A 161 2.88 18.24 3.58
CA LEU A 161 3.78 17.38 4.34
C LEU A 161 3.19 17.00 5.70
N SER A 162 2.46 17.92 6.35
CA SER A 162 1.74 17.61 7.60
C SER A 162 0.65 16.57 7.37
N VAL A 163 -0.13 16.68 6.28
CA VAL A 163 -1.14 15.67 5.93
C VAL A 163 -0.51 14.29 5.86
N ILE A 164 0.56 14.13 5.09
CA ILE A 164 1.15 12.78 4.91
C ILE A 164 1.87 12.29 6.16
N THR A 165 2.60 13.14 6.88
CA THR A 165 3.30 12.74 8.11
C THR A 165 2.32 12.29 9.19
N LEU A 166 1.23 13.02 9.41
CA LEU A 166 0.19 12.62 10.36
C LEU A 166 -0.55 11.36 9.90
N SER A 167 -0.72 11.17 8.60
CA SER A 167 -1.30 9.93 8.08
C SER A 167 -0.42 8.70 8.36
N TYR A 168 0.91 8.84 8.36
CA TYR A 168 1.82 7.78 8.77
C TYR A 168 1.71 7.41 10.25
N VAL A 169 1.48 8.38 11.13
CA VAL A 169 1.26 8.11 12.56
C VAL A 169 0.07 7.16 12.77
N ALA A 170 -0.99 7.33 11.98
CA ALA A 170 -2.19 6.47 12.04
C ALA A 170 -1.94 5.03 11.58
N THR A 171 -0.99 4.82 10.66
CA THR A 171 -0.74 3.50 10.06
C THR A 171 0.30 2.69 10.83
N GLY A 172 1.13 3.36 11.64
CA GLY A 172 2.25 2.74 12.33
C GLY A 172 3.41 2.33 11.39
N PRO A 173 4.52 1.78 11.95
CA PRO A 173 5.74 1.49 11.19
C PRO A 173 5.59 0.40 10.13
N PHE A 174 4.55 -0.43 10.22
CA PHE A 174 4.28 -1.50 9.25
C PHE A 174 4.18 -1.01 7.82
N ILE A 175 3.66 0.20 7.60
CA ILE A 175 3.49 0.77 6.26
C ILE A 175 4.81 0.94 5.49
N LEU A 176 5.92 1.10 6.19
CA LEU A 176 7.25 1.21 5.60
C LEU A 176 7.96 -0.16 5.48
N ASN A 177 7.75 -1.03 6.46
CA ASN A 177 8.49 -2.29 6.61
C ASN A 177 7.82 -3.44 5.87
N GLN A 178 6.49 -3.46 5.73
CA GLN A 178 5.76 -4.50 5.02
C GLN A 178 5.52 -4.11 3.57
N VAL A 179 6.05 -4.92 2.66
CA VAL A 179 5.85 -4.75 1.22
C VAL A 179 4.49 -5.33 0.85
N TRP A 180 3.47 -4.52 1.01
CA TRP A 180 2.11 -4.90 0.66
C TRP A 180 1.51 -3.86 -0.28
N ASN A 181 0.78 -4.31 -1.27
CA ASN A 181 0.29 -3.43 -2.33
C ASN A 181 -0.44 -2.16 -1.84
N PRO A 182 -1.32 -2.16 -0.81
CA PRO A 182 -1.91 -0.92 -0.31
C PRO A 182 -0.90 0.00 0.41
N HIS A 183 0.20 -0.55 0.95
CA HIS A 183 1.23 0.24 1.63
C HIS A 183 2.10 1.02 0.65
N VAL A 184 2.57 0.35 -0.41
CA VAL A 184 3.51 0.93 -1.38
C VAL A 184 2.99 2.22 -1.99
N VAL A 185 1.69 2.28 -2.28
CA VAL A 185 1.05 3.43 -2.94
C VAL A 185 0.40 4.43 -1.97
N PHE A 186 0.56 4.24 -0.65
CA PHE A 186 -0.12 5.08 0.33
C PHE A 186 0.14 6.58 0.13
N PRO A 187 1.39 7.11 0.11
CA PRO A 187 1.63 8.53 -0.09
C PRO A 187 1.32 8.99 -1.52
N SER A 188 1.31 8.07 -2.48
CA SER A 188 0.98 8.38 -3.88
C SER A 188 -0.46 8.88 -4.04
N PHE A 189 -1.37 8.51 -3.15
CA PHE A 189 -2.73 9.05 -3.16
C PHE A 189 -2.77 10.53 -2.76
N CYS A 190 -2.00 10.94 -1.76
CA CYS A 190 -1.83 12.35 -1.40
C CYS A 190 -1.20 13.14 -2.57
N LEU A 191 -0.16 12.58 -3.21
CA LEU A 191 0.46 13.16 -4.41
C LEU A 191 -0.56 13.34 -5.54
N PHE A 192 -1.42 12.36 -5.75
CA PHE A 192 -2.47 12.41 -6.77
C PHE A 192 -3.46 13.56 -6.53
N ILE A 193 -3.89 13.78 -5.27
CA ILE A 193 -4.75 14.91 -4.88
C ILE A 193 -4.04 16.25 -5.15
N VAL A 194 -2.76 16.37 -4.80
CA VAL A 194 -1.96 17.58 -5.07
C VAL A 194 -1.85 17.85 -6.57
N GLN A 195 -1.59 16.80 -7.37
CA GLN A 195 -1.51 16.91 -8.83
C GLN A 195 -2.87 17.27 -9.44
N ALA A 196 -3.97 16.69 -8.96
CA ALA A 196 -5.32 17.03 -9.38
C ALA A 196 -5.62 18.52 -9.20
N TRP A 197 -5.24 19.09 -8.05
CA TRP A 197 -5.36 20.53 -7.83
C TRP A 197 -4.58 21.37 -8.86
N VAL A 198 -3.33 21.02 -9.09
CA VAL A 198 -2.47 21.77 -10.04
C VAL A 198 -2.97 21.64 -11.47
N VAL A 199 -3.44 20.47 -11.89
CA VAL A 199 -4.05 20.23 -13.20
C VAL A 199 -5.34 21.04 -13.34
N ALA A 200 -6.21 21.03 -12.33
CA ALA A 200 -7.47 21.79 -12.31
C ALA A 200 -7.27 23.33 -12.41
N LEU A 201 -6.10 23.83 -11.99
CA LEU A 201 -5.70 25.22 -12.17
C LEU A 201 -5.26 25.55 -13.62
N GLY A 202 -5.32 24.60 -14.54
CA GLY A 202 -4.90 24.77 -15.94
C GLY A 202 -3.40 24.58 -16.18
N ARG A 203 -2.65 24.02 -15.22
CA ARG A 203 -1.22 23.75 -15.38
C ARG A 203 -0.99 22.40 -16.07
N ALA A 204 -1.36 22.31 -17.33
CA ALA A 204 -1.42 21.07 -18.10
C ALA A 204 -0.08 20.31 -18.19
N ARG A 205 1.08 20.96 -17.98
CA ARG A 205 2.40 20.31 -17.90
C ARG A 205 2.52 19.20 -16.84
N TYR A 206 1.62 19.18 -15.85
CA TYR A 206 1.58 18.14 -14.81
C TYR A 206 0.74 16.90 -15.21
N LEU A 207 0.12 16.90 -16.41
CA LEU A 207 -0.76 15.84 -16.87
C LEU A 207 -0.05 14.48 -16.96
N VAL A 208 1.19 14.44 -17.46
CA VAL A 208 1.97 13.20 -17.54
C VAL A 208 2.16 12.59 -16.15
N GLY A 209 2.61 13.38 -15.17
CA GLY A 209 2.76 12.91 -13.80
C GLY A 209 1.44 12.47 -13.16
N PHE A 210 0.36 13.19 -13.43
CA PHE A 210 -0.99 12.85 -12.97
C PHE A 210 -1.46 11.49 -13.52
N VAL A 211 -1.21 11.23 -14.81
CA VAL A 211 -1.50 9.94 -15.46
C VAL A 211 -0.65 8.81 -14.86
N VAL A 212 0.65 9.05 -14.67
CA VAL A 212 1.55 8.03 -14.06
C VAL A 212 1.09 7.65 -12.67
N VAL A 213 0.84 8.63 -11.80
CA VAL A 213 0.46 8.37 -10.41
C VAL A 213 -0.93 7.75 -10.33
N GLY A 214 -1.89 8.23 -11.12
CA GLY A 214 -3.23 7.63 -11.20
C GLY A 214 -3.19 6.18 -11.70
N SER A 215 -2.39 5.89 -12.73
CA SER A 215 -2.21 4.52 -13.22
C SER A 215 -1.55 3.62 -12.19
N LEU A 216 -0.52 4.11 -11.47
CA LEU A 216 0.14 3.36 -10.41
C LEU A 216 -0.85 2.99 -9.29
N LEU A 217 -1.66 3.93 -8.83
CA LEU A 217 -2.68 3.70 -7.80
C LEU A 217 -3.67 2.62 -8.22
N VAL A 218 -4.27 2.77 -9.41
CA VAL A 218 -5.31 1.86 -9.91
C VAL A 218 -4.75 0.48 -10.19
N GLN A 219 -3.58 0.38 -10.82
CA GLN A 219 -2.98 -0.91 -11.15
C GLN A 219 -2.53 -1.68 -9.91
N THR A 220 -2.05 -0.97 -8.88
CA THR A 220 -1.54 -1.62 -7.67
C THR A 220 -2.65 -2.07 -6.73
N HIS A 221 -3.74 -1.31 -6.60
CA HIS A 221 -4.81 -1.68 -5.68
C HIS A 221 -6.18 -1.17 -6.16
N VAL A 222 -7.11 -2.10 -6.34
CA VAL A 222 -8.46 -1.84 -6.87
C VAL A 222 -9.28 -0.83 -6.05
N GLY A 223 -9.00 -0.70 -4.75
CA GLY A 223 -9.64 0.28 -3.88
C GLY A 223 -9.40 1.74 -4.29
N TYR A 224 -8.44 2.01 -5.17
CA TYR A 224 -8.20 3.35 -5.72
C TYR A 224 -8.92 3.63 -7.04
N VAL A 225 -9.60 2.66 -7.66
CA VAL A 225 -10.27 2.84 -8.96
C VAL A 225 -11.29 3.98 -8.89
N VAL A 226 -12.22 3.91 -7.95
CA VAL A 226 -13.29 4.92 -7.82
C VAL A 226 -12.72 6.29 -7.41
N PRO A 227 -11.82 6.41 -6.41
CA PRO A 227 -11.19 7.68 -6.07
C PRO A 227 -10.43 8.31 -7.25
N VAL A 228 -9.62 7.53 -7.96
CA VAL A 228 -8.84 8.04 -9.08
C VAL A 228 -9.74 8.47 -10.23
N LEU A 229 -10.70 7.67 -10.62
CA LEU A 229 -11.62 8.04 -11.72
C LEU A 229 -12.45 9.28 -11.38
N GLY A 230 -13.01 9.36 -10.18
CA GLY A 230 -13.83 10.49 -9.78
C GLY A 230 -13.05 11.80 -9.66
N ILE A 231 -11.86 11.77 -9.04
CA ILE A 231 -10.97 12.93 -8.95
C ILE A 231 -10.47 13.33 -10.35
N THR A 232 -10.15 12.36 -11.22
CA THR A 232 -9.74 12.62 -12.61
C THR A 232 -10.86 13.29 -13.39
N ALA A 233 -12.08 12.78 -13.32
CA ALA A 233 -13.23 13.36 -14.01
C ALA A 233 -13.41 14.83 -13.60
N TRP A 234 -13.38 15.12 -12.30
CA TRP A 234 -13.44 16.49 -11.80
C TRP A 234 -12.27 17.36 -12.29
N ALA A 235 -11.02 16.86 -12.21
CA ALA A 235 -9.83 17.60 -12.63
C ALA A 235 -9.85 17.92 -14.12
N VAL A 236 -10.29 16.98 -14.96
CA VAL A 236 -10.43 17.16 -16.41
C VAL A 236 -11.52 18.19 -16.73
N VAL A 237 -12.68 18.13 -16.09
CA VAL A 237 -13.73 19.15 -16.24
C VAL A 237 -13.18 20.54 -15.89
N ARG A 238 -12.48 20.66 -14.75
CA ARG A 238 -11.87 21.95 -14.34
C ARG A 238 -10.77 22.40 -15.31
N LEU A 239 -10.00 21.49 -15.88
CA LEU A 239 -8.99 21.79 -16.89
C LEU A 239 -9.63 22.36 -18.16
N PHE A 240 -10.73 21.77 -18.64
CA PHE A 240 -11.47 22.30 -19.79
C PHE A 240 -12.14 23.66 -19.50
N VAL A 241 -12.63 23.86 -18.27
CA VAL A 241 -13.11 25.20 -17.86
C VAL A 241 -11.96 26.21 -17.89
N ALA A 242 -10.76 25.85 -17.42
CA ALA A 242 -9.59 26.72 -17.49
C ALA A 242 -9.11 26.95 -18.94
N ALA A 243 -9.34 25.99 -19.83
CA ALA A 243 -8.98 26.09 -21.25
C ALA A 243 -9.80 27.15 -22.00
N ARG A 244 -11.01 27.51 -21.52
CA ARG A 244 -11.80 28.60 -22.09
C ARG A 244 -11.06 29.94 -22.04
N ASP A 245 -10.32 30.18 -20.95
CA ASP A 245 -9.54 31.40 -20.75
C ASP A 245 -8.16 31.32 -21.44
N ARG A 246 -7.59 30.14 -21.61
CA ARG A 246 -6.22 29.91 -22.13
C ARG A 246 -6.14 28.69 -23.07
N PRO A 247 -6.90 28.67 -24.19
CA PRO A 247 -6.98 27.48 -25.05
C PRO A 247 -5.63 27.11 -25.69
N ARG A 248 -4.86 28.12 -26.11
CA ARG A 248 -3.55 27.91 -26.76
C ARG A 248 -2.51 27.26 -25.85
N GLU A 249 -2.61 27.42 -24.52
CA GLU A 249 -1.67 26.83 -23.56
C GLU A 249 -2.09 25.41 -23.18
N ILE A 250 -3.39 25.18 -22.97
CA ILE A 250 -3.93 23.95 -22.38
C ILE A 250 -4.21 22.89 -23.45
N LEU A 251 -4.74 23.30 -24.63
CA LEU A 251 -5.12 22.36 -25.69
C LEU A 251 -3.98 22.04 -26.66
N ARG A 252 -2.75 22.38 -26.33
CA ARG A 252 -1.57 22.03 -27.15
C ARG A 252 -1.39 20.52 -27.21
N TRP A 253 -1.23 19.98 -28.42
CA TRP A 253 -0.95 18.56 -28.64
C TRP A 253 0.32 18.09 -27.91
N GLN A 254 1.34 18.95 -27.76
CA GLN A 254 2.57 18.71 -27.02
C GLN A 254 2.36 18.38 -25.54
N VAL A 255 1.20 18.68 -24.98
CA VAL A 255 0.82 18.34 -23.60
C VAL A 255 0.02 17.05 -23.53
N TRP A 256 -0.96 16.90 -24.43
CA TRP A 256 -1.87 15.77 -24.43
C TRP A 256 -1.29 14.51 -25.04
N LEU A 257 -0.49 14.65 -26.11
CA LEU A 257 0.13 13.51 -26.77
C LEU A 257 1.07 12.74 -25.83
N PRO A 258 2.03 13.36 -25.09
CA PRO A 258 2.84 12.61 -24.13
C PRO A 258 2.01 11.97 -23.03
N ALA A 259 0.97 12.64 -22.50
CA ALA A 259 0.09 12.05 -21.49
C ALA A 259 -0.69 10.85 -22.03
N GLY A 260 -1.22 10.95 -23.27
CA GLY A 260 -1.91 9.85 -23.94
C GLY A 260 -0.98 8.67 -24.26
N LEU A 261 0.23 8.94 -24.75
CA LEU A 261 1.23 7.90 -25.03
C LEU A 261 1.66 7.17 -23.74
N VAL A 262 1.91 7.92 -22.66
CA VAL A 262 2.24 7.34 -21.36
C VAL A 262 1.08 6.51 -20.83
N LEU A 263 -0.16 7.00 -20.93
CA LEU A 263 -1.34 6.24 -20.54
C LEU A 263 -1.43 4.93 -21.35
N ALA A 264 -1.32 5.00 -22.67
CA ALA A 264 -1.36 3.83 -23.54
C ALA A 264 -0.25 2.83 -23.20
N LEU A 265 0.99 3.31 -22.97
CA LEU A 265 2.13 2.47 -22.61
C LEU A 265 1.91 1.76 -21.26
N LEU A 266 1.39 2.46 -20.25
CA LEU A 266 1.15 1.89 -18.92
C LEU A 266 0.00 0.88 -18.92
N TRP A 267 -0.95 1.00 -19.86
CA TRP A 267 -2.14 0.16 -19.90
C TRP A 267 -2.14 -0.88 -21.03
N VAL A 268 -1.14 -0.89 -21.91
CA VAL A 268 -1.06 -1.89 -23.00
C VAL A 268 -0.99 -3.33 -22.45
N VAL A 269 -0.27 -3.54 -21.36
CA VAL A 269 -0.14 -4.87 -20.76
C VAL A 269 -1.48 -5.37 -20.20
N PRO A 270 -2.13 -4.68 -19.25
CA PRO A 270 -3.36 -5.20 -18.65
C PRO A 270 -4.59 -5.16 -19.59
N VAL A 271 -4.60 -4.28 -20.61
CA VAL A 271 -5.78 -4.11 -21.49
C VAL A 271 -5.65 -4.88 -22.79
N VAL A 272 -4.43 -5.08 -23.30
CA VAL A 272 -4.22 -5.72 -24.60
C VAL A 272 -3.51 -7.07 -24.45
N ILE A 273 -2.36 -7.10 -23.77
CA ILE A 273 -1.51 -8.30 -23.74
C ILE A 273 -2.10 -9.38 -22.83
N GLU A 274 -2.58 -9.00 -21.65
CA GLU A 274 -3.17 -9.95 -20.70
C GLU A 274 -4.39 -10.66 -21.29
N PRO A 275 -5.42 -9.97 -21.86
CA PRO A 275 -6.56 -10.65 -22.44
C PRO A 275 -6.23 -11.56 -23.63
N LEU A 276 -5.15 -11.28 -24.38
CA LEU A 276 -4.71 -12.12 -25.49
C LEU A 276 -3.99 -13.41 -25.02
N ARG A 277 -3.49 -13.45 -23.78
CA ARG A 277 -2.74 -14.58 -23.24
C ARG A 277 -3.52 -15.38 -22.19
N SER A 278 -4.56 -14.81 -21.62
CA SER A 278 -5.37 -15.43 -20.57
C SER A 278 -6.65 -16.05 -21.17
N SER A 279 -7.03 -17.22 -20.70
CA SER A 279 -8.31 -17.85 -21.08
C SER A 279 -9.54 -17.02 -20.64
N ARG A 280 -9.40 -16.27 -19.54
CA ARG A 280 -10.35 -15.29 -19.05
C ARG A 280 -9.60 -14.05 -18.62
N SER A 281 -9.96 -12.90 -19.21
CA SER A 281 -9.33 -11.63 -18.86
C SER A 281 -9.58 -11.25 -17.39
N ASN A 282 -8.51 -10.81 -16.72
CA ASN A 282 -8.59 -10.31 -15.36
C ASN A 282 -9.51 -9.08 -15.23
N LEU A 283 -9.54 -8.20 -16.23
CA LEU A 283 -10.45 -7.05 -16.24
C LEU A 283 -11.92 -7.47 -16.32
N VAL A 284 -12.23 -8.54 -17.07
CA VAL A 284 -13.58 -9.11 -17.11
C VAL A 284 -13.94 -9.71 -15.75
N ALA A 285 -13.03 -10.45 -15.11
CA ALA A 285 -13.24 -10.99 -13.77
C ALA A 285 -13.50 -9.90 -12.72
N LEU A 286 -12.78 -8.77 -12.81
CA LEU A 286 -13.01 -7.60 -11.98
C LEU A 286 -14.39 -6.96 -12.22
N LEU A 287 -14.78 -6.78 -13.47
CA LEU A 287 -16.10 -6.22 -13.82
C LEU A 287 -17.24 -7.13 -13.32
N ASP A 288 -17.13 -8.44 -13.53
CA ASP A 288 -18.11 -9.41 -13.05
C ASP A 288 -18.24 -9.35 -11.52
N PHE A 289 -17.12 -9.25 -10.81
CA PHE A 289 -17.12 -9.10 -9.35
C PHE A 289 -17.85 -7.82 -8.90
N TYR A 290 -17.57 -6.67 -9.51
CA TYR A 290 -18.21 -5.40 -9.14
C TYR A 290 -19.67 -5.31 -9.57
N LEU A 291 -20.04 -5.91 -10.69
CA LEU A 291 -21.43 -5.97 -11.15
C LEU A 291 -22.26 -7.02 -10.40
N GLY A 292 -21.60 -7.88 -9.60
CA GLY A 292 -22.27 -8.96 -8.87
C GLY A 292 -22.66 -10.14 -9.75
N HIS A 293 -22.01 -10.28 -10.90
CA HIS A 293 -22.17 -11.41 -11.79
C HIS A 293 -21.17 -12.51 -11.44
N GLY A 294 -21.63 -13.77 -11.38
CA GLY A 294 -20.77 -14.96 -11.18
C GLY A 294 -20.72 -15.51 -9.76
N SER A 295 -20.10 -16.69 -9.62
CA SER A 295 -19.99 -17.49 -8.38
C SER A 295 -19.11 -16.86 -7.29
N HIS A 296 -18.42 -15.77 -7.60
CA HIS A 296 -17.53 -15.05 -6.69
C HIS A 296 -18.15 -13.75 -6.15
N ALA A 297 -19.48 -13.63 -6.15
CA ALA A 297 -20.14 -12.49 -5.54
C ALA A 297 -19.77 -12.43 -4.05
N ALA A 298 -18.84 -11.54 -3.71
CA ALA A 298 -18.31 -11.36 -2.37
C ALA A 298 -19.31 -10.69 -1.44
N GLY A 299 -20.44 -11.32 -1.20
CA GLY A 299 -21.42 -10.83 -0.24
C GLY A 299 -21.97 -9.43 -0.54
N ALA A 300 -22.72 -8.87 0.39
CA ALA A 300 -23.28 -7.53 0.29
C ALA A 300 -22.19 -6.45 0.34
N THR A 301 -22.47 -5.31 -0.29
CA THR A 301 -21.66 -4.08 -0.12
C THR A 301 -21.76 -3.56 1.31
N LEU A 302 -20.73 -2.82 1.73
CA LEU A 302 -20.71 -2.18 3.05
C LEU A 302 -21.92 -1.26 3.28
N GLY A 303 -22.38 -0.59 2.22
CA GLY A 303 -23.52 0.32 2.23
C GLY A 303 -23.22 1.70 2.85
N ALA A 304 -24.12 2.64 2.62
CA ALA A 304 -23.90 4.04 2.99
C ALA A 304 -23.77 4.28 4.51
N SER A 305 -24.55 3.61 5.32
CA SER A 305 -24.55 3.81 6.79
C SER A 305 -23.22 3.42 7.42
N LYS A 306 -22.68 2.23 7.09
CA LYS A 306 -21.37 1.79 7.58
C LYS A 306 -20.24 2.64 7.00
N ALA A 307 -20.32 3.01 5.71
CA ALA A 307 -19.35 3.90 5.07
C ALA A 307 -19.26 5.25 5.78
N MET A 308 -20.39 5.86 6.13
CA MET A 308 -20.42 7.09 6.96
C MET A 308 -19.73 6.88 8.30
N GLY A 309 -20.00 5.78 9.00
CA GLY A 309 -19.38 5.49 10.29
C GLY A 309 -17.85 5.28 10.18
N PHE A 310 -17.37 4.60 9.13
CA PHE A 310 -15.94 4.41 8.93
C PHE A 310 -15.22 5.71 8.57
N LEU A 311 -15.80 6.54 7.72
CA LEU A 311 -15.19 7.84 7.42
C LEU A 311 -15.31 8.79 8.63
N ALA A 312 -16.40 8.74 9.38
CA ALA A 312 -16.61 9.53 10.59
C ALA A 312 -15.54 9.27 11.66
N SER A 313 -14.97 8.08 11.71
CA SER A 313 -13.89 7.76 12.64
C SER A 313 -12.62 8.60 12.44
N GLU A 314 -12.41 9.14 11.24
CA GLU A 314 -11.30 10.05 10.93
C GLU A 314 -11.50 11.48 11.51
N PHE A 315 -12.67 11.78 12.05
CA PHE A 315 -13.05 13.12 12.55
C PHE A 315 -13.47 13.13 14.02
N ARG A 316 -13.25 12.02 14.73
CA ARG A 316 -13.49 11.94 16.18
C ARG A 316 -12.63 12.95 16.95
N TRP A 317 -12.91 13.12 18.23
CA TRP A 317 -12.17 14.00 19.13
C TRP A 317 -10.65 13.75 19.08
N VAL A 318 -10.23 12.48 19.10
CA VAL A 318 -8.85 12.06 18.81
C VAL A 318 -8.89 11.10 17.62
N PRO A 319 -8.73 11.61 16.40
CA PRO A 319 -8.75 10.77 15.20
C PRO A 319 -7.46 9.93 15.09
N PRO A 320 -7.45 8.86 14.29
CA PRO A 320 -6.27 8.01 14.11
C PRO A 320 -5.00 8.77 13.72
N TRP A 321 -5.10 9.76 12.84
CA TRP A 321 -3.97 10.59 12.39
C TRP A 321 -3.45 11.60 13.45
N LEU A 322 -4.10 11.69 14.60
CA LEU A 322 -3.59 12.38 15.81
C LEU A 322 -3.25 11.40 16.95
N GLY A 323 -3.09 10.12 16.64
CA GLY A 323 -2.72 9.08 17.63
C GLY A 323 -3.91 8.41 18.32
N GLY A 324 -5.14 8.63 17.85
CA GLY A 324 -6.32 7.89 18.31
C GLY A 324 -6.32 6.44 17.80
N SER A 325 -7.04 5.55 18.50
CA SER A 325 -7.22 4.17 18.07
C SER A 325 -7.95 4.09 16.72
N ASP A 326 -7.50 3.22 15.80
CA ASP A 326 -8.30 2.90 14.61
C ASP A 326 -9.46 1.98 15.04
N PRO A 327 -10.73 2.29 14.66
CA PRO A 327 -11.87 1.42 14.94
C PRO A 327 -11.80 0.08 14.19
N LEU A 328 -10.94 0.00 13.20
CA LEU A 328 -10.66 -1.21 12.44
C LEU A 328 -9.44 -1.90 13.05
N ASN A 329 -9.65 -2.83 13.94
CA ASN A 329 -8.57 -3.70 14.39
C ASN A 329 -8.14 -4.62 13.22
N ALA A 330 -6.84 -4.72 12.99
CA ALA A 330 -6.24 -5.16 11.74
C ALA A 330 -6.74 -6.53 11.23
N PHE A 331 -7.18 -7.44 12.10
CA PHE A 331 -7.54 -8.80 11.70
C PHE A 331 -8.78 -9.39 12.38
N SER A 332 -9.41 -8.71 13.32
CA SER A 332 -10.55 -9.28 14.06
C SER A 332 -11.88 -9.23 13.30
N GLY A 333 -11.97 -8.50 12.19
CA GLY A 333 -13.24 -8.28 11.49
C GLY A 333 -14.30 -7.55 12.31
N GLN A 334 -14.03 -7.24 13.58
CA GLN A 334 -14.90 -6.47 14.47
C GLN A 334 -14.57 -4.99 14.29
N SER A 335 -15.41 -4.31 13.56
CA SER A 335 -15.32 -2.87 13.36
C SER A 335 -16.39 -2.18 14.18
N MET A 336 -16.00 -1.21 15.00
CA MET A 336 -16.94 -0.28 15.64
C MET A 336 -16.90 1.06 14.89
N PRO A 337 -17.71 1.25 13.85
CA PRO A 337 -17.76 2.51 13.15
C PRO A 337 -18.21 3.63 14.12
N ALA A 338 -17.61 4.81 13.97
CA ALA A 338 -18.00 5.97 14.75
C ALA A 338 -19.42 6.43 14.37
N SER A 339 -20.06 7.22 15.25
CA SER A 339 -21.32 7.86 14.90
C SER A 339 -21.15 8.81 13.72
N GLY A 340 -22.03 8.71 12.72
CA GLY A 340 -21.98 9.52 11.50
C GLY A 340 -22.05 11.04 11.73
N TRP A 341 -22.49 11.51 12.89
CA TRP A 341 -22.54 12.94 13.19
C TRP A 341 -21.17 13.62 13.16
N TRP A 342 -20.05 12.88 13.38
CA TRP A 342 -18.71 13.43 13.27
C TRP A 342 -18.37 13.96 11.86
N LEU A 343 -19.11 13.54 10.83
CA LEU A 343 -18.95 14.07 9.47
C LEU A 343 -19.38 15.53 9.33
N VAL A 344 -20.14 16.05 10.30
CA VAL A 344 -20.56 17.46 10.33
C VAL A 344 -19.35 18.39 10.47
N ILE A 345 -18.30 17.99 11.20
CA ILE A 345 -17.10 18.79 11.41
C ILE A 345 -16.39 19.11 10.07
N PRO A 346 -15.94 18.12 9.28
CA PRO A 346 -15.31 18.40 7.99
C PRO A 346 -16.28 19.07 7.00
N ALA A 347 -17.57 18.73 7.02
CA ALA A 347 -18.56 19.36 6.15
C ALA A 347 -18.65 20.87 6.40
N ILE A 348 -18.82 21.29 7.66
CA ILE A 348 -18.84 22.73 8.03
C ILE A 348 -17.53 23.40 7.61
N LEU A 349 -16.38 22.77 7.88
CA LEU A 349 -15.08 23.33 7.58
C LEU A 349 -14.86 23.51 6.06
N MET A 350 -15.25 22.53 5.25
CA MET A 350 -15.16 22.59 3.79
C MET A 350 -16.13 23.65 3.21
N ILE A 351 -17.35 23.75 3.74
CA ILE A 351 -18.33 24.78 3.34
C ILE A 351 -17.79 26.16 3.72
N ALA A 352 -17.29 26.33 4.94
CA ALA A 352 -16.69 27.59 5.39
C ALA A 352 -15.50 28.00 4.49
N ALA A 353 -14.63 27.05 4.13
CA ALA A 353 -13.54 27.30 3.20
C ALA A 353 -14.07 27.76 1.83
N LEU A 354 -15.06 27.04 1.28
CA LEU A 354 -15.66 27.40 -0.01
C LEU A 354 -16.30 28.81 0.02
N VAL A 355 -17.12 29.09 1.01
CA VAL A 355 -17.78 30.40 1.21
C VAL A 355 -16.72 31.52 1.35
N THR A 356 -15.69 31.29 2.16
CA THR A 356 -14.61 32.26 2.35
C THR A 356 -13.85 32.53 1.04
N THR A 357 -13.60 31.50 0.23
CA THR A 357 -12.93 31.69 -1.08
C THR A 357 -13.80 32.44 -2.09
N ILE A 358 -15.12 32.25 -2.05
CA ILE A 358 -16.08 32.99 -2.87
C ILE A 358 -16.10 34.48 -2.44
N ALA A 359 -16.26 34.74 -1.14
CA ALA A 359 -16.30 36.07 -0.56
C ALA A 359 -15.01 36.87 -0.82
N THR A 360 -13.86 36.20 -0.79
CA THR A 360 -12.56 36.85 -1.04
C THR A 360 -12.13 36.79 -2.51
N ARG A 361 -12.94 36.20 -3.39
CA ARG A 361 -12.64 36.00 -4.83
C ARG A 361 -11.33 35.24 -5.08
N ALA A 362 -10.92 34.41 -4.17
CA ALA A 362 -9.67 33.64 -4.21
C ALA A 362 -9.79 32.39 -5.11
N ARG A 363 -9.81 32.57 -6.44
CA ARG A 363 -10.09 31.50 -7.44
C ARG A 363 -9.26 30.22 -7.23
N ASN A 364 -7.97 30.33 -6.96
CA ASN A 364 -7.10 29.17 -6.81
C ASN A 364 -7.48 28.33 -5.57
N TYR A 365 -7.85 28.97 -4.49
CA TYR A 365 -8.27 28.30 -3.24
C TYR A 365 -9.70 27.80 -3.33
N ARG A 366 -10.57 28.45 -4.12
CA ARG A 366 -11.90 27.95 -4.41
C ARG A 366 -11.83 26.59 -5.11
N ILE A 367 -10.97 26.44 -6.14
CA ILE A 367 -10.75 25.16 -6.83
C ILE A 367 -10.25 24.09 -5.85
N LEU A 368 -9.38 24.44 -4.90
CA LEU A 368 -8.93 23.51 -3.88
C LEU A 368 -10.06 23.14 -2.91
N SER A 369 -10.92 24.07 -2.50
CA SER A 369 -12.08 23.79 -1.65
C SER A 369 -13.09 22.88 -2.34
N GLU A 370 -13.35 23.08 -3.63
CA GLU A 370 -14.16 22.19 -4.46
C GLU A 370 -13.55 20.77 -4.51
N LEU A 371 -12.22 20.66 -4.69
CA LEU A 371 -11.54 19.37 -4.67
C LEU A 371 -11.69 18.64 -3.33
N MET A 372 -11.63 19.35 -2.20
CA MET A 372 -11.82 18.72 -0.88
C MET A 372 -13.21 18.11 -0.74
N ILE A 373 -14.25 18.80 -1.23
CA ILE A 373 -15.62 18.28 -1.25
C ILE A 373 -15.70 17.02 -2.15
N VAL A 374 -15.08 17.07 -3.33
CA VAL A 374 -15.03 15.94 -4.26
C VAL A 374 -14.33 14.73 -3.64
N VAL A 375 -13.15 14.93 -3.03
CA VAL A 375 -12.38 13.87 -2.35
C VAL A 375 -13.21 13.25 -1.22
N PHE A 376 -13.89 14.06 -0.42
CA PHE A 376 -14.74 13.60 0.68
C PHE A 376 -15.93 12.77 0.19
N VAL A 377 -16.67 13.27 -0.81
CA VAL A 377 -17.84 12.57 -1.36
C VAL A 377 -17.45 11.26 -2.06
N ILE A 378 -16.37 11.30 -2.86
CA ILE A 378 -15.87 10.10 -3.54
C ILE A 378 -15.36 9.08 -2.51
N GLY A 379 -14.73 9.52 -1.43
CA GLY A 379 -14.34 8.66 -0.33
C GLY A 379 -15.53 7.92 0.28
N LEU A 380 -16.64 8.60 0.54
CA LEU A 380 -17.88 7.97 1.03
C LEU A 380 -18.45 6.96 0.03
N VAL A 381 -18.52 7.33 -1.25
CA VAL A 381 -19.00 6.45 -2.32
C VAL A 381 -18.13 5.19 -2.41
N THR A 382 -16.81 5.37 -2.39
CA THR A 382 -15.86 4.25 -2.47
C THR A 382 -16.02 3.30 -1.29
N LEU A 383 -16.12 3.82 -0.06
CA LEU A 383 -16.36 3.00 1.13
C LEU A 383 -17.67 2.22 1.03
N ALA A 384 -18.76 2.87 0.56
CA ALA A 384 -20.05 2.23 0.41
C ALA A 384 -20.04 1.05 -0.58
N MET A 385 -19.14 1.10 -1.57
CA MET A 385 -18.99 0.06 -2.60
C MET A 385 -18.08 -1.11 -2.20
N VAL A 386 -17.38 -1.03 -1.04
CA VAL A 386 -16.53 -2.13 -0.55
C VAL A 386 -17.38 -3.36 -0.31
N ARG A 387 -16.91 -4.52 -0.82
CA ARG A 387 -17.59 -5.81 -0.69
C ARG A 387 -16.88 -6.73 0.31
N GLY A 388 -17.67 -7.53 1.00
CA GLY A 388 -17.19 -8.49 1.99
C GLY A 388 -16.71 -7.85 3.30
N ALA A 389 -15.87 -8.55 4.06
CA ALA A 389 -15.35 -8.07 5.34
C ALA A 389 -14.50 -6.80 5.16
N PRO A 390 -14.78 -5.72 5.92
CA PRO A 390 -14.12 -4.43 5.78
C PRO A 390 -12.75 -4.41 6.48
N PHE A 391 -11.76 -5.08 5.94
CA PHE A 391 -10.41 -5.02 6.47
C PHE A 391 -9.78 -3.63 6.26
N PRO A 392 -8.96 -3.13 7.20
CA PRO A 392 -8.38 -1.79 7.16
C PRO A 392 -7.60 -1.50 5.88
N TYR A 393 -6.86 -2.48 5.39
CA TYR A 393 -6.00 -2.35 4.21
C TYR A 393 -6.77 -2.03 2.91
N LEU A 394 -8.05 -2.36 2.84
CA LEU A 394 -8.88 -2.04 1.67
C LEU A 394 -9.07 -0.54 1.47
N PHE A 395 -8.87 0.25 2.53
CA PHE A 395 -9.14 1.68 2.52
C PHE A 395 -8.24 2.52 3.43
N TYR A 396 -6.95 2.22 3.48
CA TYR A 396 -5.97 3.09 4.16
C TYR A 396 -6.00 4.54 3.64
N TRP A 397 -6.36 4.73 2.38
CA TRP A 397 -6.54 6.06 1.79
C TRP A 397 -7.55 6.94 2.54
N ARG A 398 -8.50 6.38 3.33
CA ARG A 398 -9.44 7.16 4.15
C ARG A 398 -8.72 8.03 5.19
N ILE A 399 -7.59 7.57 5.72
CA ILE A 399 -6.77 8.30 6.69
C ILE A 399 -6.25 9.60 6.04
N ILE A 400 -5.76 9.51 4.80
CA ILE A 400 -5.32 10.68 4.03
C ILE A 400 -6.51 11.62 3.79
N ILE A 401 -7.69 11.12 3.47
CA ILE A 401 -8.91 11.93 3.34
C ILE A 401 -9.22 12.64 4.65
N GLY A 402 -9.17 11.93 5.79
CA GLY A 402 -9.42 12.49 7.10
C GLY A 402 -8.51 13.69 7.41
N ALA A 403 -7.20 13.49 7.34
CA ALA A 403 -6.22 14.55 7.58
C ALA A 403 -6.37 15.71 6.55
N THR A 404 -6.59 15.38 5.28
CA THR A 404 -6.73 16.36 4.20
C THR A 404 -7.96 17.24 4.39
N CYS A 405 -9.12 16.66 4.71
CA CYS A 405 -10.39 17.39 4.86
C CYS A 405 -10.45 18.29 6.12
N ILE A 406 -9.50 18.19 7.02
CA ILE A 406 -9.34 19.11 8.15
C ILE A 406 -8.24 20.13 7.88
N ILE A 407 -7.04 19.68 7.55
CA ILE A 407 -5.86 20.55 7.44
C ILE A 407 -6.00 21.52 6.27
N ILE A 408 -6.36 21.03 5.10
CA ILE A 408 -6.36 21.85 3.88
C ILE A 408 -7.43 22.94 3.89
N PRO A 409 -8.71 22.68 4.25
CA PRO A 409 -9.70 23.74 4.40
C PRO A 409 -9.32 24.78 5.46
N SER A 410 -8.72 24.37 6.58
CA SER A 410 -8.20 25.28 7.60
C SER A 410 -7.15 26.23 7.06
N PHE A 411 -6.20 25.71 6.25
CA PHE A 411 -5.20 26.53 5.57
C PHE A 411 -5.83 27.46 4.54
N VAL A 412 -6.84 27.01 3.78
CA VAL A 412 -7.57 27.85 2.82
C VAL A 412 -8.20 29.04 3.54
N ILE A 413 -8.94 28.80 4.62
CA ILE A 413 -9.57 29.86 5.41
C ILE A 413 -8.52 30.83 5.94
N ALA A 414 -7.44 30.33 6.53
CA ALA A 414 -6.35 31.16 7.04
C ALA A 414 -5.71 32.03 5.95
N GLN A 415 -5.48 31.47 4.75
CA GLN A 415 -4.93 32.23 3.62
C GLN A 415 -5.88 33.32 3.11
N CYS A 416 -7.17 33.06 3.06
CA CYS A 416 -8.17 34.04 2.68
C CYS A 416 -8.30 35.18 3.72
N LEU A 417 -8.20 34.85 5.01
CA LEU A 417 -8.21 35.84 6.10
C LEU A 417 -6.91 36.67 6.17
N ALA A 418 -5.84 36.24 5.51
CA ALA A 418 -4.56 36.98 5.46
C ALA A 418 -4.68 38.38 4.91
N VAL A 419 -5.71 38.67 4.10
CA VAL A 419 -6.01 40.02 3.58
C VAL A 419 -6.25 40.99 4.74
N ARG A 420 -6.88 40.53 5.82
CA ARG A 420 -7.19 41.35 7.02
C ARG A 420 -6.16 41.12 8.16
N ARG A 421 -5.59 39.95 8.30
CA ARG A 421 -4.66 39.55 9.39
C ARG A 421 -3.51 38.70 8.84
N ARG A 422 -2.45 39.37 8.35
CA ARG A 422 -1.26 38.69 7.74
C ARG A 422 -0.54 37.68 8.65
N ALA A 423 -0.73 37.78 9.97
CA ALA A 423 -0.10 36.86 10.94
C ALA A 423 -0.73 35.48 10.97
N VAL A 424 -2.06 35.35 10.77
CA VAL A 424 -2.80 34.08 10.93
C VAL A 424 -2.21 32.93 10.10
N PRO A 425 -2.01 33.05 8.77
CA PRO A 425 -1.48 31.94 8.00
C PRO A 425 0.00 31.63 8.30
N ARG A 426 0.76 32.59 8.86
CA ARG A 426 2.14 32.34 9.30
C ARG A 426 2.14 31.54 10.59
N ILE A 427 1.31 31.92 11.56
CA ILE A 427 1.17 31.22 12.84
C ILE A 427 0.70 29.78 12.58
N LEU A 428 -0.34 29.59 11.75
CA LEU A 428 -0.81 28.25 11.41
C LEU A 428 0.28 27.40 10.76
N ALA A 429 1.06 27.96 9.83
CA ALA A 429 2.15 27.23 9.19
C ALA A 429 3.27 26.85 10.18
N VAL A 430 3.59 27.73 11.13
CA VAL A 430 4.59 27.45 12.18
C VAL A 430 4.07 26.35 13.13
N VAL A 431 2.83 26.44 13.58
CA VAL A 431 2.19 25.41 14.42
C VAL A 431 2.20 24.07 13.71
N MET A 432 1.78 24.03 12.45
CA MET A 432 1.76 22.81 11.67
C MET A 432 3.16 22.24 11.41
N ALA A 433 4.16 23.10 11.18
CA ALA A 433 5.55 22.66 11.07
C ALA A 433 6.05 22.03 12.36
N ALA A 434 5.69 22.60 13.52
CA ALA A 434 6.03 22.03 14.83
C ALA A 434 5.32 20.68 15.05
N VAL A 435 4.01 20.61 14.79
CA VAL A 435 3.22 19.36 14.89
C VAL A 435 3.81 18.28 13.98
N MET A 436 4.07 18.63 12.71
CA MET A 436 4.70 17.72 11.75
C MET A 436 6.07 17.22 12.24
N THR A 437 6.89 18.10 12.80
CA THR A 437 8.22 17.71 13.32
C THR A 437 8.11 16.75 14.50
N VAL A 438 7.24 17.05 15.47
CA VAL A 438 6.97 16.17 16.62
C VAL A 438 6.44 14.81 16.14
N ALA A 439 5.47 14.81 15.24
CA ALA A 439 4.90 13.59 14.66
C ALA A 439 5.97 12.77 13.90
N SER A 440 6.80 13.44 13.09
CA SER A 440 7.89 12.76 12.37
C SER A 440 8.93 12.16 13.30
N VAL A 441 9.31 12.86 14.38
CA VAL A 441 10.25 12.35 15.39
C VAL A 441 9.64 11.16 16.14
N GLY A 442 8.39 11.25 16.55
CA GLY A 442 7.67 10.13 17.19
C GLY A 442 7.64 8.91 16.29
N PHE A 443 7.12 9.08 15.07
CA PHE A 443 7.05 8.00 14.09
C PHE A 443 8.43 7.43 13.72
N SER A 444 9.46 8.27 13.65
CA SER A 444 10.85 7.82 13.45
C SER A 444 11.36 6.90 14.57
N ARG A 445 10.98 7.18 15.82
CA ARG A 445 11.29 6.31 16.97
C ARG A 445 10.57 4.97 16.85
N ASP A 446 9.29 4.97 16.44
CA ASP A 446 8.52 3.75 16.25
C ASP A 446 9.11 2.90 15.12
N VAL A 447 9.50 3.52 14.00
CA VAL A 447 10.21 2.84 12.90
C VAL A 447 11.54 2.28 13.37
N ALA A 448 12.33 3.04 14.15
CA ALA A 448 13.60 2.59 14.69
C ALA A 448 13.43 1.40 15.66
N ALA A 449 12.40 1.41 16.48
CA ALA A 449 12.07 0.31 17.38
C ALA A 449 11.61 -0.96 16.65
N ALA A 450 11.02 -0.81 15.45
CA ALA A 450 10.56 -1.92 14.61
C ALA A 450 11.67 -2.54 13.74
N SER A 451 12.90 -2.63 14.26
CA SER A 451 14.08 -3.15 13.55
C SER A 451 14.14 -4.68 13.47
N GLY A 452 13.33 -5.39 14.26
CA GLY A 452 13.23 -6.85 14.28
C GLY A 452 12.64 -7.47 12.99
N PRO A 453 12.38 -8.79 13.02
CA PRO A 453 11.68 -9.47 11.93
C PRO A 453 10.37 -8.75 11.58
N ILE A 454 10.07 -8.64 10.28
CA ILE A 454 8.85 -7.99 9.80
C ILE A 454 7.62 -8.86 10.11
N SER A 455 7.81 -10.17 10.09
CA SER A 455 6.82 -11.17 10.45
C SER A 455 7.42 -12.17 11.44
N PRO A 456 6.62 -12.65 12.39
CA PRO A 456 7.05 -13.71 13.28
C PRO A 456 7.37 -15.04 12.54
N PHE A 457 6.88 -15.24 11.32
CA PHE A 457 7.22 -16.40 10.48
C PHE A 457 8.60 -16.30 9.82
N GLU A 458 9.19 -15.12 9.74
CA GLU A 458 10.48 -14.91 9.05
C GLU A 458 11.61 -15.79 9.61
N PRO A 459 11.89 -15.83 10.93
CA PRO A 459 12.92 -16.71 11.48
C PRO A 459 12.60 -18.20 11.32
N VAL A 460 11.32 -18.56 11.33
CA VAL A 460 10.84 -19.93 11.14
C VAL A 460 11.15 -20.40 9.73
N VAL A 461 10.70 -19.65 8.72
CA VAL A 461 10.95 -19.96 7.30
C VAL A 461 12.45 -19.94 7.00
N ALA A 462 13.21 -18.97 7.53
CA ALA A 462 14.65 -18.94 7.40
C ALA A 462 15.32 -20.21 7.92
N SER A 463 14.85 -20.75 9.05
CA SER A 463 15.36 -22.03 9.61
C SER A 463 15.04 -23.21 8.71
N MET A 464 13.79 -23.30 8.22
CA MET A 464 13.37 -24.37 7.31
C MET A 464 14.15 -24.36 6.00
N LEU A 465 14.35 -23.18 5.41
CA LEU A 465 15.13 -23.03 4.18
C LEU A 465 16.60 -23.43 4.35
N ARG A 466 17.21 -23.17 5.52
CA ARG A 466 18.57 -23.65 5.80
C ARG A 466 18.64 -25.18 5.86
N GLN A 467 17.67 -25.85 6.50
CA GLN A 467 17.60 -27.32 6.57
C GLN A 467 17.40 -27.91 5.17
N LEU A 468 16.44 -27.39 4.40
CA LEU A 468 16.19 -27.83 3.02
C LEU A 468 17.42 -27.68 2.13
N ARG A 469 18.15 -26.57 2.28
CA ARG A 469 19.38 -26.31 1.50
C ARG A 469 20.52 -27.25 1.86
N ALA A 470 20.67 -27.60 3.15
CA ALA A 470 21.78 -28.43 3.62
C ALA A 470 21.61 -29.90 3.23
N GLU A 471 20.37 -30.43 3.30
CA GLU A 471 20.15 -31.86 3.27
C GLU A 471 19.20 -32.32 2.14
N HIS A 472 18.33 -31.45 1.67
CA HIS A 472 17.19 -31.85 0.83
C HIS A 472 16.95 -30.91 -0.37
N GLN A 473 18.00 -30.42 -1.04
CA GLN A 473 17.78 -29.66 -2.29
C GLN A 473 17.05 -30.52 -3.32
N PRO A 474 15.90 -30.06 -3.85
CA PRO A 474 15.16 -30.85 -4.83
C PRO A 474 16.00 -31.03 -6.11
N ARG A 475 16.24 -32.30 -6.47
CA ARG A 475 16.98 -32.66 -7.70
C ARG A 475 16.09 -32.62 -8.96
N GLY A 476 14.81 -32.36 -8.80
CA GLY A 476 13.81 -32.30 -9.87
C GLY A 476 12.61 -31.46 -9.48
N PRO A 477 11.56 -31.42 -10.31
CA PRO A 477 10.34 -30.70 -10.00
C PRO A 477 9.62 -31.27 -8.80
N VAL A 478 9.03 -30.40 -7.96
CA VAL A 478 8.31 -30.73 -6.74
C VAL A 478 6.97 -30.02 -6.74
N LEU A 479 5.89 -30.76 -6.45
CA LEU A 479 4.58 -30.15 -6.21
C LEU A 479 4.47 -29.77 -4.74
N MET A 480 4.34 -28.47 -4.43
CA MET A 480 4.18 -28.01 -3.05
C MET A 480 2.71 -27.79 -2.71
N ARG A 481 2.33 -28.34 -1.58
CA ARG A 481 1.00 -28.20 -0.96
C ARG A 481 1.14 -27.69 0.46
N PHE A 482 0.04 -27.27 1.05
CA PHE A 482 0.02 -26.79 2.44
C PHE A 482 -1.21 -27.33 3.16
N SER A 483 -1.05 -27.46 4.47
CA SER A 483 -2.15 -27.60 5.41
C SER A 483 -2.20 -26.32 6.24
N GLY A 484 -3.36 -25.68 6.31
CA GLY A 484 -3.51 -24.38 7.01
C GLY A 484 -3.88 -23.23 6.07
N GLY A 485 -3.54 -22.02 6.46
CA GLY A 485 -3.88 -20.80 5.68
C GLY A 485 -2.81 -20.40 4.66
N VAL A 486 -3.17 -20.26 3.40
CA VAL A 486 -2.25 -19.82 2.33
C VAL A 486 -1.65 -18.45 2.61
N LEU A 487 -2.44 -17.55 3.21
CA LEU A 487 -2.20 -16.10 3.18
C LEU A 487 -1.54 -15.54 4.44
N GLY A 488 -1.32 -16.35 5.46
CA GLY A 488 -0.81 -15.84 6.74
C GLY A 488 0.42 -16.56 7.27
N GLY A 489 0.86 -17.64 6.60
CA GLY A 489 1.79 -18.59 7.15
C GLY A 489 3.13 -18.72 6.44
N ALA A 490 3.78 -19.86 6.68
CA ALA A 490 5.11 -20.18 6.21
C ALA A 490 5.15 -20.65 4.74
N PHE A 491 4.03 -21.18 4.20
CA PHE A 491 4.00 -21.83 2.89
C PHE A 491 4.60 -20.96 1.78
N GLY A 492 4.11 -19.74 1.63
CA GLY A 492 4.59 -18.82 0.60
C GLY A 492 6.09 -18.56 0.71
N GLY A 493 6.60 -18.38 1.94
CA GLY A 493 8.02 -18.14 2.17
C GLY A 493 8.91 -19.34 1.86
N VAL A 494 8.45 -20.56 2.17
CA VAL A 494 9.17 -21.80 1.80
C VAL A 494 9.17 -21.96 0.29
N PHE A 495 8.02 -21.79 -0.36
CA PHE A 495 7.89 -21.87 -1.81
C PHE A 495 8.83 -20.89 -2.51
N ASP A 496 8.74 -19.63 -2.13
CA ASP A 496 9.53 -18.54 -2.67
C ASP A 496 11.03 -18.76 -2.45
N GLY A 497 11.43 -19.14 -1.23
CA GLY A 497 12.81 -19.41 -0.89
C GLY A 497 13.42 -20.59 -1.64
N VAL A 498 12.67 -21.66 -1.87
CA VAL A 498 13.12 -22.80 -2.70
C VAL A 498 13.22 -22.39 -4.16
N ALA A 499 12.24 -21.63 -4.68
CA ALA A 499 12.31 -21.11 -6.05
C ALA A 499 13.51 -20.15 -6.25
N ALA A 500 13.81 -19.29 -5.26
CA ALA A 500 14.95 -18.38 -5.27
C ALA A 500 16.30 -19.11 -5.29
N GLN A 501 16.36 -20.32 -4.71
CA GLN A 501 17.54 -21.18 -4.72
C GLN A 501 17.67 -22.03 -6.01
N GLY A 502 16.79 -21.80 -7.01
CA GLY A 502 16.78 -22.52 -8.28
C GLY A 502 15.97 -23.82 -8.28
N GLY A 503 15.19 -24.11 -7.23
CA GLY A 503 14.29 -25.25 -7.17
C GLY A 503 13.12 -25.10 -8.15
N HIS A 504 12.79 -26.19 -8.85
CA HIS A 504 11.62 -26.27 -9.73
C HIS A 504 10.38 -26.64 -8.90
N VAL A 505 9.69 -25.62 -8.38
CA VAL A 505 8.53 -25.79 -7.52
C VAL A 505 7.23 -25.50 -8.27
N HIS A 506 6.23 -26.35 -8.07
CA HIS A 506 4.91 -26.25 -8.68
C HIS A 506 3.82 -26.13 -7.62
N VAL A 507 2.68 -25.63 -8.03
CA VAL A 507 1.45 -25.54 -7.23
C VAL A 507 0.28 -26.18 -7.96
N ASP A 508 -0.76 -26.54 -7.22
CA ASP A 508 -2.02 -26.99 -7.78
C ASP A 508 -2.70 -25.89 -8.61
N PRO A 509 -3.53 -26.25 -9.61
CA PRO A 509 -4.18 -25.27 -10.51
C PRO A 509 -4.90 -24.13 -9.80
N ALA A 510 -5.50 -24.40 -8.63
CA ALA A 510 -6.22 -23.39 -7.83
C ALA A 510 -5.33 -22.23 -7.34
N LEU A 511 -4.01 -22.42 -7.30
CA LEU A 511 -3.05 -21.41 -6.85
C LEU A 511 -2.30 -20.71 -7.98
N GLY A 512 -2.58 -21.08 -9.23
CA GLY A 512 -1.88 -20.55 -10.40
C GLY A 512 -1.95 -19.03 -10.54
N PHE A 513 -3.07 -18.42 -10.12
CA PHE A 513 -3.26 -16.98 -10.16
C PHE A 513 -2.31 -16.24 -9.20
N GLN A 514 -1.94 -16.86 -8.07
CA GLN A 514 -1.01 -16.28 -7.09
C GLN A 514 0.46 -16.50 -7.51
N PHE A 515 0.82 -17.75 -7.83
CA PHE A 515 2.21 -18.19 -8.01
C PHE A 515 2.71 -18.13 -9.46
N GLY A 516 1.83 -17.83 -10.39
CA GLY A 516 2.13 -17.74 -11.82
C GLY A 516 1.74 -19.00 -12.61
N PRO A 517 1.23 -18.82 -13.86
CA PRO A 517 0.67 -19.90 -14.66
C PRO A 517 1.69 -20.98 -15.06
N GLY A 518 2.97 -20.62 -15.22
CA GLY A 518 4.02 -21.58 -15.58
C GLY A 518 4.42 -22.52 -14.44
N ARG A 519 3.93 -22.30 -13.23
CA ARG A 519 4.16 -23.15 -12.04
C ARG A 519 2.99 -24.08 -11.74
N VAL A 520 1.95 -24.05 -12.56
CA VAL A 520 0.77 -24.89 -12.35
C VAL A 520 1.04 -26.32 -12.81
N ARG A 521 0.75 -27.30 -11.94
CA ARG A 521 0.73 -28.74 -12.27
C ARG A 521 -0.48 -29.40 -11.62
N ALA A 522 -1.13 -30.28 -12.35
CA ALA A 522 -2.32 -31.00 -11.87
C ALA A 522 -2.00 -32.32 -11.15
N GLY A 523 -0.77 -32.51 -10.69
CA GLY A 523 -0.25 -33.77 -10.19
C GLY A 523 0.53 -34.54 -11.27
N GLY A 524 1.25 -35.57 -10.89
CA GLY A 524 2.10 -36.37 -11.77
C GLY A 524 3.03 -37.28 -11.00
N ALA A 525 4.15 -37.67 -11.60
CA ALA A 525 5.18 -38.47 -10.97
C ALA A 525 6.11 -37.69 -10.01
N GLU A 526 5.83 -36.40 -9.80
CA GLU A 526 6.67 -35.52 -8.98
C GLU A 526 6.44 -35.77 -7.49
N PRO A 527 7.48 -35.69 -6.65
CA PRO A 527 7.32 -35.72 -5.20
C PRO A 527 6.41 -34.57 -4.74
N VAL A 528 5.60 -34.81 -3.72
CA VAL A 528 4.74 -33.81 -3.13
C VAL A 528 5.30 -33.39 -1.78
N TRP A 529 5.54 -32.09 -1.62
CA TRP A 529 5.98 -31.52 -0.34
C TRP A 529 4.80 -30.80 0.33
N TYR A 530 4.48 -31.23 1.53
CA TYR A 530 3.50 -30.56 2.38
C TYR A 530 4.20 -29.61 3.34
N VAL A 531 3.82 -28.35 3.31
CA VAL A 531 4.18 -27.37 4.34
C VAL A 531 3.06 -27.35 5.37
N THR A 532 3.33 -27.78 6.59
CA THR A 532 2.37 -27.76 7.70
C THR A 532 2.69 -26.63 8.66
N GLU A 533 1.67 -26.09 9.32
CA GLU A 533 1.79 -24.97 10.26
C GLU A 533 1.30 -25.31 11.67
N ASP A 534 0.81 -26.50 11.89
CA ASP A 534 0.36 -26.96 13.19
C ASP A 534 0.83 -28.38 13.52
N SER A 535 0.76 -28.73 14.79
CA SER A 535 1.21 -30.05 15.31
C SER A 535 0.31 -31.21 14.92
N GLN A 536 -0.97 -30.96 14.71
CA GLN A 536 -1.94 -31.99 14.37
C GLN A 536 -1.72 -32.48 12.94
N ASP A 537 -1.62 -31.54 12.00
CA ASP A 537 -1.34 -31.86 10.61
C ASP A 537 0.03 -32.50 10.44
N PHE A 538 1.04 -32.02 11.18
CA PHE A 538 2.35 -32.66 11.24
C PHE A 538 2.26 -34.11 11.71
N SER A 539 1.60 -34.36 12.85
CA SER A 539 1.45 -35.71 13.43
C SER A 539 0.73 -36.65 12.47
N LEU A 540 -0.36 -36.18 11.85
CA LEU A 540 -1.14 -36.96 10.90
C LEU A 540 -0.34 -37.31 9.64
N LEU A 541 0.41 -36.35 9.10
CA LEU A 541 1.16 -36.53 7.85
C LEU A 541 2.47 -37.32 8.08
N SER A 542 3.21 -37.03 9.14
CA SER A 542 4.52 -37.65 9.40
C SER A 542 4.45 -39.14 9.68
N THR A 543 3.29 -39.67 10.11
CA THR A 543 3.05 -41.09 10.39
C THR A 543 2.58 -41.89 9.17
N GLN A 544 2.31 -41.22 8.04
CA GLN A 544 1.82 -41.90 6.84
C GLN A 544 2.96 -42.68 6.12
N PRO A 545 2.63 -43.78 5.42
CA PRO A 545 3.61 -44.48 4.61
C PRO A 545 4.29 -43.59 3.57
N GLY A 546 5.61 -43.66 3.51
CA GLY A 546 6.41 -42.87 2.57
C GLY A 546 6.66 -41.42 3.00
N ALA A 547 6.18 -41.00 4.16
CA ALA A 547 6.47 -39.69 4.72
C ALA A 547 7.95 -39.54 5.07
N GLN A 548 8.56 -38.45 4.63
CA GLN A 548 9.91 -38.03 5.00
C GLN A 548 9.88 -36.60 5.48
N VAL A 549 10.23 -36.34 6.74
CA VAL A 549 10.38 -34.99 7.26
C VAL A 549 11.67 -34.37 6.71
N LEU A 550 11.55 -33.31 5.90
CA LEU A 550 12.67 -32.62 5.26
C LEU A 550 13.20 -31.45 6.09
N ALA A 551 12.27 -30.73 6.73
CA ALA A 551 12.59 -29.61 7.60
C ALA A 551 11.52 -29.48 8.67
N GLN A 552 11.93 -29.06 9.85
CA GLN A 552 11.02 -28.81 10.96
C GLN A 552 11.56 -27.73 11.88
N THR A 553 10.64 -26.86 12.33
CA THR A 553 10.94 -25.89 13.41
C THR A 553 9.99 -26.15 14.55
N HIS A 554 10.53 -26.43 15.72
CA HIS A 554 9.74 -26.78 16.90
C HIS A 554 10.23 -26.00 18.13
N PRO A 555 9.33 -25.34 18.88
CA PRO A 555 9.69 -24.63 20.10
C PRO A 555 9.95 -25.56 21.30
N LEU A 556 9.55 -26.82 21.18
CA LEU A 556 9.70 -27.84 22.19
C LEU A 556 10.87 -28.79 21.84
N ARG A 557 11.53 -29.30 22.86
CA ARG A 557 12.46 -30.43 22.69
C ARG A 557 11.71 -31.67 22.23
N PRO A 558 12.34 -32.65 21.56
CA PRO A 558 11.66 -33.87 21.12
C PRO A 558 10.91 -34.62 22.23
N SER A 559 11.47 -34.66 23.45
CA SER A 559 10.82 -35.25 24.63
C SER A 559 9.59 -34.43 25.09
N GLU A 560 9.66 -33.12 25.09
CA GLU A 560 8.54 -32.23 25.42
C GLU A 560 7.44 -32.34 24.37
N GLN A 561 7.80 -32.50 23.10
CA GLN A 561 6.86 -32.69 22.00
C GLN A 561 6.13 -34.02 22.12
N ALA A 562 6.86 -35.11 22.34
CA ALA A 562 6.26 -36.44 22.57
C ALA A 562 5.29 -36.40 23.76
N ARG A 563 5.70 -35.70 24.85
CA ARG A 563 4.86 -35.52 26.04
C ARG A 563 3.61 -34.70 25.77
N LEU A 564 3.75 -33.62 24.97
CA LEU A 564 2.60 -32.80 24.56
C LEU A 564 1.58 -33.63 23.77
N VAL A 565 2.04 -34.40 22.78
CA VAL A 565 1.17 -35.28 21.97
C VAL A 565 0.49 -36.33 22.82
N GLU A 566 1.22 -36.93 23.75
CA GLU A 566 0.67 -37.90 24.69
C GLU A 566 -0.45 -37.28 25.54
N LEU A 567 -0.18 -36.13 26.17
CA LEU A 567 -1.16 -35.43 26.99
C LEU A 567 -2.38 -34.97 26.16
N GLN A 568 -2.16 -34.49 24.93
CA GLN A 568 -3.25 -34.09 24.02
C GLN A 568 -4.15 -35.29 23.69
N ASN A 569 -3.55 -36.43 23.35
CA ASN A 569 -4.30 -37.65 23.02
C ASN A 569 -5.06 -38.19 24.24
N ASP A 570 -4.43 -38.18 25.40
CA ASP A 570 -5.04 -38.64 26.64
C ASP A 570 -6.24 -37.76 27.04
N VAL A 571 -6.04 -36.42 27.04
CA VAL A 571 -7.12 -35.47 27.28
C VAL A 571 -8.24 -35.63 26.26
N PHE A 572 -7.88 -35.76 24.97
CA PHE A 572 -8.86 -35.89 23.88
C PHE A 572 -9.69 -37.17 24.01
N SER A 573 -9.05 -38.28 24.41
CA SER A 573 -9.73 -39.58 24.59
C SER A 573 -10.78 -39.57 25.71
N ARG A 574 -10.58 -38.72 26.73
CA ARG A 574 -11.47 -38.59 27.91
C ARG A 574 -12.59 -37.55 27.70
N ILE A 575 -12.61 -36.78 26.58
CA ILE A 575 -13.70 -35.88 26.26
C ILE A 575 -14.87 -36.67 25.65
N PRO A 576 -16.11 -36.49 26.14
CA PRO A 576 -17.30 -37.05 25.52
C PRO A 576 -17.40 -36.71 24.01
N GLU A 577 -17.84 -37.68 23.23
CA GLU A 577 -17.80 -37.59 21.75
C GLU A 577 -18.68 -36.46 21.21
N ASP A 578 -19.80 -36.20 21.88
CA ASP A 578 -20.73 -35.12 21.60
C ASP A 578 -20.16 -33.69 21.88
N GLU A 579 -19.23 -33.58 22.82
CA GLU A 579 -18.55 -32.34 23.15
C GLU A 579 -17.31 -32.07 22.29
N ARG A 580 -16.73 -33.09 21.66
CA ARG A 580 -15.48 -32.99 20.89
C ARG A 580 -15.59 -31.98 19.76
N SER A 581 -16.66 -32.00 18.99
CA SER A 581 -16.84 -31.12 17.82
C SER A 581 -17.05 -29.65 18.20
N GLN A 582 -17.78 -29.35 19.28
CA GLN A 582 -18.02 -27.99 19.76
C GLN A 582 -16.77 -27.36 20.37
N ARG A 583 -15.98 -28.13 21.10
CA ARG A 583 -14.74 -27.63 21.72
C ARG A 583 -13.60 -27.45 20.71
N PHE A 584 -13.59 -28.23 19.61
CA PHE A 584 -12.61 -28.07 18.53
C PHE A 584 -12.93 -26.95 17.54
N THR A 585 -14.20 -26.72 17.23
CA THR A 585 -14.60 -25.74 16.18
C THR A 585 -14.69 -24.31 16.69
N ALA A 586 -14.94 -24.10 17.98
CA ALA A 586 -15.22 -22.76 18.50
C ALA A 586 -13.99 -21.83 18.59
N LEU A 587 -12.77 -22.34 18.64
CA LEU A 587 -11.58 -21.54 18.95
C LEU A 587 -10.38 -21.72 17.99
N GLY A 588 -10.43 -22.64 17.03
CA GLY A 588 -9.27 -22.91 16.15
C GLY A 588 -8.00 -23.35 16.90
N GLN A 589 -8.08 -23.42 18.23
CA GLN A 589 -7.04 -23.91 19.12
C GLN A 589 -7.70 -24.81 20.19
N PRO A 590 -7.41 -26.10 20.19
CA PRO A 590 -8.06 -27.05 21.10
C PRO A 590 -7.85 -26.78 22.58
N LEU A 591 -6.97 -25.89 22.95
CA LEU A 591 -6.41 -25.80 24.28
C LEU A 591 -6.85 -24.66 25.18
N VAL A 592 -7.32 -23.54 24.63
CA VAL A 592 -7.79 -22.43 25.45
C VAL A 592 -9.10 -22.78 26.17
N ALA A 593 -9.91 -23.67 25.59
CA ALA A 593 -11.15 -24.13 26.20
C ALA A 593 -10.94 -25.02 27.44
N PHE A 594 -9.78 -25.70 27.56
CA PHE A 594 -9.49 -26.64 28.66
C PHE A 594 -8.96 -25.95 29.92
N THR A 595 -8.35 -24.75 29.82
CA THR A 595 -7.79 -24.07 30.98
C THR A 595 -8.80 -23.34 31.83
N LEU A 596 -10.04 -23.14 31.35
CA LEU A 596 -11.05 -22.32 32.04
C LEU A 596 -12.07 -23.10 32.88
N GLY A 597 -12.08 -24.44 32.91
CA GLY A 597 -13.14 -25.14 33.64
C GLY A 597 -12.84 -26.49 34.21
N GLY A 598 -11.61 -27.02 34.09
CA GLY A 598 -11.30 -28.40 34.44
C GLY A 598 -12.02 -29.45 33.56
N ILE A 599 -11.44 -30.58 33.35
CA ILE A 599 -12.10 -31.70 32.65
C ILE A 599 -12.28 -32.82 33.69
N PRO A 600 -13.51 -33.31 33.90
CA PRO A 600 -13.75 -34.38 34.83
C PRO A 600 -12.86 -35.61 34.52
N GLY A 601 -12.15 -36.11 35.53
CA GLY A 601 -11.29 -37.28 35.40
C GLY A 601 -9.85 -37.03 34.93
N ILE A 602 -9.42 -35.79 34.71
CA ILE A 602 -8.02 -35.43 34.39
C ILE A 602 -7.37 -34.79 35.63
N PRO A 603 -6.20 -35.26 36.06
CA PRO A 603 -5.46 -34.67 37.17
C PRO A 603 -5.05 -33.24 36.86
N HIS A 604 -5.18 -32.33 37.83
CA HIS A 604 -4.80 -30.92 37.66
C HIS A 604 -3.34 -30.73 37.20
N GLY A 605 -2.42 -31.59 37.68
CA GLY A 605 -1.01 -31.55 37.27
C GLY A 605 -0.77 -31.80 35.78
N GLU A 606 -1.57 -32.70 35.17
CA GLU A 606 -1.50 -32.96 33.72
C GLU A 606 -2.05 -31.78 32.89
N LEU A 607 -3.10 -31.14 33.38
CA LEU A 607 -3.63 -29.91 32.77
C LEU A 607 -2.67 -28.75 32.89
N ASP A 608 -1.97 -28.59 34.02
CA ASP A 608 -0.97 -27.56 34.23
C ASP A 608 0.27 -27.81 33.34
N GLU A 609 0.73 -29.08 33.22
CA GLU A 609 1.81 -29.45 32.31
C GLU A 609 1.43 -29.19 30.84
N LEU A 610 0.23 -29.62 30.46
CA LEU A 610 -0.33 -29.37 29.14
C LEU A 610 -0.42 -27.85 28.87
N GLY A 611 -0.89 -27.07 29.82
CA GLY A 611 -0.94 -25.62 29.77
C GLY A 611 0.44 -24.97 29.62
N ALA A 612 1.44 -25.48 30.36
CA ALA A 612 2.82 -24.98 30.28
C ALA A 612 3.48 -25.28 28.94
N LEU A 613 3.32 -26.50 28.42
CA LEU A 613 3.82 -26.90 27.10
C LEU A 613 3.14 -26.08 25.99
N ASN A 614 1.85 -25.87 26.08
CA ASN A 614 1.11 -25.05 25.13
C ASN A 614 1.45 -23.58 25.21
N ALA A 615 1.74 -23.06 26.40
CA ALA A 615 2.23 -21.69 26.54
C ALA A 615 3.59 -21.52 25.85
N LYS A 616 4.45 -22.54 25.84
CA LYS A 616 5.67 -22.55 25.03
C LYS A 616 5.37 -22.56 23.53
N VAL A 617 4.39 -23.38 23.11
CA VAL A 617 3.94 -23.46 21.71
C VAL A 617 3.26 -22.19 21.27
N SER A 618 2.35 -21.62 22.08
CA SER A 618 1.62 -20.37 21.74
C SER A 618 2.50 -19.13 21.74
N LYS A 619 3.61 -19.16 22.47
CA LYS A 619 4.66 -18.13 22.37
C LYS A 619 5.53 -18.30 21.11
N ALA A 620 5.51 -19.49 20.51
CA ALA A 620 6.18 -19.75 19.25
C ALA A 620 5.23 -19.44 18.08
N THR A 621 5.80 -18.90 17.05
CA THR A 621 5.04 -18.39 15.92
C THR A 621 4.39 -19.49 15.10
N CYS A 622 5.01 -20.67 15.03
CA CYS A 622 4.58 -21.77 14.18
C CYS A 622 5.29 -23.08 14.54
N LEU A 623 4.55 -24.19 14.47
CA LEU A 623 5.07 -25.55 14.40
C LEU A 623 5.16 -25.94 12.93
N CYS A 624 6.06 -25.32 12.21
CA CYS A 624 6.13 -25.47 10.78
C CYS A 624 7.03 -26.63 10.38
N SER A 625 6.58 -27.42 9.42
CA SER A 625 7.34 -28.56 8.89
C SER A 625 7.17 -28.67 7.38
N VAL A 626 8.16 -29.28 6.72
CA VAL A 626 8.07 -29.72 5.33
C VAL A 626 8.17 -31.23 5.31
N ILE A 627 7.14 -31.89 4.81
CA ILE A 627 7.05 -33.36 4.73
C ILE A 627 6.94 -33.74 3.25
N SER A 628 7.84 -34.59 2.77
CA SER A 628 7.85 -35.13 1.42
C SER A 628 7.15 -36.46 1.32
N PHE A 629 6.42 -36.66 0.22
CA PHE A 629 5.83 -37.93 -0.19
C PHE A 629 6.20 -38.26 -1.61
N PRO A 630 6.48 -39.52 -1.95
CA PRO A 630 6.40 -40.00 -3.32
C PRO A 630 4.98 -39.77 -3.86
N ALA A 631 4.84 -39.39 -5.14
CA ALA A 631 3.53 -39.09 -5.73
C ALA A 631 2.48 -40.19 -5.53
N ALA A 632 2.90 -41.47 -5.62
CA ALA A 632 2.03 -42.62 -5.48
C ALA A 632 1.54 -42.87 -4.03
N LEU A 633 2.18 -42.27 -3.03
CA LEU A 633 1.89 -42.50 -1.61
C LEU A 633 1.25 -41.28 -0.93
N VAL A 634 0.88 -40.27 -1.71
CA VAL A 634 0.17 -39.08 -1.19
C VAL A 634 -1.19 -39.50 -0.64
N PRO A 635 -1.49 -39.27 0.65
CA PRO A 635 -2.79 -39.62 1.21
C PRO A 635 -3.90 -38.84 0.50
N SER A 636 -4.93 -39.56 0.04
CA SER A 636 -6.06 -38.96 -0.72
C SER A 636 -6.84 -37.92 0.10
N TRP A 637 -6.84 -38.03 1.42
CA TRP A 637 -7.48 -37.09 2.34
C TRP A 637 -6.62 -35.87 2.63
N ALA A 638 -5.30 -35.93 2.45
CA ALA A 638 -4.37 -34.83 2.74
C ALA A 638 -4.52 -33.66 1.75
N TYR A 639 -5.18 -33.91 0.64
CA TYR A 639 -5.55 -32.86 -0.30
C TYR A 639 -7.07 -32.70 -0.33
N ARG A 640 -7.57 -31.79 0.45
CA ARG A 640 -8.86 -31.16 0.13
C ARG A 640 -8.54 -29.79 -0.45
N PRO A 641 -8.56 -29.62 -1.79
CA PRO A 641 -8.70 -28.28 -2.32
C PRO A 641 -9.93 -27.73 -1.63
N THR A 642 -9.83 -26.53 -1.11
CA THR A 642 -11.00 -25.79 -0.63
C THR A 642 -11.89 -25.49 -1.84
N GLU A 643 -12.53 -26.53 -2.41
CA GLU A 643 -13.56 -26.41 -3.46
C GLU A 643 -14.72 -25.53 -2.99
N LYS A 644 -14.84 -25.31 -1.67
CA LYS A 644 -15.81 -24.36 -1.09
C LYS A 644 -15.38 -22.90 -1.08
N ALA A 645 -14.13 -22.58 -1.36
CA ALA A 645 -13.71 -21.18 -1.46
C ALA A 645 -13.95 -20.58 -2.87
N HIS A 646 -14.34 -21.41 -3.85
CA HIS A 646 -14.50 -21.03 -5.24
C HIS A 646 -15.83 -21.48 -5.89
N ARG A 647 -16.81 -21.93 -5.09
CA ARG A 647 -18.19 -22.10 -5.57
C ARG A 647 -19.10 -20.99 -5.13
#